data_cc7843fe04bc824b87bac97011f49352
#
_entry.id   cc7843fe04bc824b87bac97011f49352
#
_cell.length_a   1.000
_cell.length_b   1.000
_cell.length_c   1.000
_cell.angle_alpha   90.00
_cell.angle_beta   90.00
_cell.angle_gamma   90.00
#
_symmetry.space_group_name_H-M   'P 1'
#
loop_
_entity.id
_entity.type
_entity.pdbx_description
1 polymer ?
#
loop_
_entity_poly.entity_id
_entity_poly.type
_entity_poly.pdbx_seq_one_letter_code
_entity_poly.pdbx_strand_id
1 'polypeptide(L)'
;NDGFNRLILLAGIHWREAALLRALGRYIKQIRMGFELPYIAATLANHAPIARELVRLFKTRFFLARKPSAGELEQKLEQAILSALDGVAVLNEDRILRRYLDLIKATLRTNFYQTDAEGQSKDYFSRKFDPAAIPELPLPRPMYEIFVYSPRVEGVHLRGGKVARGGLRWSDREEDYRTEVLGLTKAQQVKNAVIVPAGAKGGFVPRRLPHEAGRDAVQQEAIACYRIFIQGLLDITDNLVDGKVVPPPQVIRHDDDDYYLVVAADKGTATFSDIANGIAADYGFWMGDAFASGGSVGYDHKGMAITARGAWISVQRHFRELGVDVQKDPITVIGIGDMSGDVFGNGLLRSRSVRLLAAFNHLEIFIDPNPVDAGRSYDERQRLYHLPRSGWSDYNTELISEGGGVFSRQLKQITLSPQIRDVFDIAEEHLTPNELINRLLKAPVDLIWNGGIGTYIKASSESHADVGDKANDGLRVNGSEVRARVVGEGGNLGMTQLGRVEYCLRGGACNTDFIDNAGGVSCSDQEVNIKILLNELVASGQMSLEQRNRLLVDMTDEVARLVLDSNYKQTQAISLARSQVVPTMIEYRRFINVMESSGRLSRVLEALPEDEQLAERASTGQGLTRPELAVLVSYAKADLKER
;
A
#
# COMPACT_ATOMS: atom_id res chain seq x y z
N ASN A 1 -11.88 28.61 -8.82
CA ASN A 1 -12.14 29.68 -7.86
C ASN A 1 -12.54 29.10 -6.52
N ASP A 2 -11.67 29.25 -5.53
CA ASP A 2 -11.91 28.86 -4.15
C ASP A 2 -11.48 29.99 -3.18
N GLY A 3 -11.67 29.79 -1.87
CA GLY A 3 -11.36 30.78 -0.85
C GLY A 3 -9.89 31.23 -0.80
N PHE A 4 -8.95 30.45 -1.28
CA PHE A 4 -7.52 30.80 -1.32
C PHE A 4 -7.22 31.95 -2.30
N ASN A 5 -8.01 32.14 -3.36
CA ASN A 5 -7.79 33.24 -4.30
C ASN A 5 -7.99 34.64 -3.65
N ARG A 6 -8.74 34.73 -2.55
CA ARG A 6 -8.91 35.97 -1.78
C ARG A 6 -7.58 36.49 -1.22
N LEU A 7 -6.61 35.60 -0.98
CA LEU A 7 -5.30 35.97 -0.47
C LEU A 7 -4.48 36.84 -1.43
N ILE A 8 -4.76 36.76 -2.73
CA ILE A 8 -4.11 37.62 -3.72
C ILE A 8 -4.36 39.10 -3.37
N LEU A 9 -5.61 39.44 -3.01
CA LEU A 9 -5.99 40.78 -2.64
C LEU A 9 -5.71 41.09 -1.16
N LEU A 10 -6.10 40.19 -0.24
CA LEU A 10 -6.02 40.43 1.19
C LEU A 10 -4.60 40.40 1.74
N ALA A 11 -3.79 39.43 1.27
CA ALA A 11 -2.39 39.30 1.68
C ALA A 11 -1.41 40.00 0.73
N GLY A 12 -1.87 40.44 -0.45
CA GLY A 12 -1.01 41.06 -1.46
C GLY A 12 0.02 40.12 -2.02
N ILE A 13 -0.31 38.84 -2.18
CA ILE A 13 0.57 37.77 -2.67
C ILE A 13 0.25 37.44 -4.13
N HIS A 14 1.25 36.85 -4.85
CA HIS A 14 1.03 36.41 -6.22
C HIS A 14 0.14 35.18 -6.30
N TRP A 15 -0.55 34.95 -7.42
CA TRP A 15 -1.45 33.80 -7.61
C TRP A 15 -0.77 32.45 -7.35
N ARG A 16 0.50 32.34 -7.71
CA ARG A 16 1.30 31.12 -7.52
C ARG A 16 1.60 30.89 -6.02
N GLU A 17 1.77 31.95 -5.26
CA GLU A 17 1.95 31.91 -3.80
C GLU A 17 0.62 31.52 -3.10
N ALA A 18 -0.52 31.98 -3.63
CA ALA A 18 -1.83 31.52 -3.17
C ALA A 18 -2.05 30.03 -3.49
N ALA A 19 -1.58 29.56 -4.66
CA ALA A 19 -1.59 28.13 -5.02
C ALA A 19 -0.67 27.29 -4.13
N LEU A 20 0.47 27.84 -3.69
CA LEU A 20 1.36 27.24 -2.68
C LEU A 20 0.62 26.99 -1.36
N LEU A 21 -0.07 28.01 -0.83
CA LEU A 21 -0.83 27.88 0.41
C LEU A 21 -2.02 26.92 0.25
N ARG A 22 -2.67 26.91 -0.91
CA ARG A 22 -3.72 25.92 -1.24
C ARG A 22 -3.17 24.49 -1.19
N ALA A 23 -2.01 24.25 -1.79
CA ALA A 23 -1.38 22.92 -1.79
C ALA A 23 -1.06 22.45 -0.37
N LEU A 24 -0.56 23.33 0.50
CA LEU A 24 -0.35 23.00 1.92
C LEU A 24 -1.69 22.75 2.65
N GLY A 25 -2.73 23.53 2.36
CA GLY A 25 -4.07 23.30 2.91
C GLY A 25 -4.66 21.93 2.51
N ARG A 26 -4.43 21.51 1.26
CA ARG A 26 -4.79 20.15 0.80
C ARG A 26 -4.03 19.07 1.57
N TYR A 27 -2.75 19.27 1.82
CA TYR A 27 -1.97 18.34 2.63
C TYR A 27 -2.46 18.29 4.09
N ILE A 28 -2.80 19.44 4.69
CA ILE A 28 -3.40 19.55 6.04
C ILE A 28 -4.67 18.68 6.15
N LYS A 29 -5.52 18.69 5.11
CA LYS A 29 -6.71 17.81 5.07
C LYS A 29 -6.31 16.33 5.10
N GLN A 30 -5.31 15.93 4.33
CA GLN A 30 -4.85 14.53 4.22
C GLN A 30 -4.20 14.00 5.51
N ILE A 31 -3.64 14.86 6.36
CA ILE A 31 -3.08 14.46 7.66
C ILE A 31 -4.10 14.45 8.79
N ARG A 32 -5.39 14.54 8.47
CA ARG A 32 -6.54 14.37 9.38
C ARG A 32 -6.59 15.33 10.57
N MET A 33 -6.29 16.60 10.37
CA MET A 33 -6.48 17.61 11.43
C MET A 33 -7.95 17.92 11.74
N GLY A 34 -8.90 17.37 10.97
CA GLY A 34 -10.35 17.57 11.20
C GLY A 34 -10.90 18.88 10.67
N PHE A 35 -10.18 19.57 9.77
CA PHE A 35 -10.63 20.83 9.19
C PHE A 35 -10.93 20.69 7.70
N GLU A 36 -12.05 21.30 7.27
CA GLU A 36 -12.43 21.37 5.87
C GLU A 36 -11.71 22.51 5.13
N LEU A 37 -11.42 22.31 3.84
CA LEU A 37 -10.68 23.28 3.02
C LEU A 37 -11.28 24.70 3.01
N PRO A 38 -12.63 24.89 2.96
CA PRO A 38 -13.20 26.24 3.05
C PRO A 38 -12.85 26.95 4.36
N TYR A 39 -12.83 26.23 5.48
CA TYR A 39 -12.46 26.78 6.78
C TYR A 39 -10.98 27.14 6.84
N ILE A 40 -10.10 26.26 6.33
CA ILE A 40 -8.66 26.52 6.21
C ILE A 40 -8.40 27.79 5.37
N ALA A 41 -9.08 27.92 4.22
CA ALA A 41 -8.95 29.09 3.36
C ALA A 41 -9.45 30.37 4.01
N ALA A 42 -10.58 30.30 4.75
CA ALA A 42 -11.13 31.43 5.50
C ALA A 42 -10.19 31.87 6.63
N THR A 43 -9.60 30.93 7.36
CA THR A 43 -8.60 31.21 8.41
C THR A 43 -7.42 32.02 7.85
N LEU A 44 -6.81 31.57 6.74
CA LEU A 44 -5.73 32.32 6.10
C LEU A 44 -6.18 33.72 5.65
N ALA A 45 -7.41 33.84 5.13
CA ALA A 45 -7.95 35.13 4.69
C ALA A 45 -8.21 36.09 5.86
N ASN A 46 -8.70 35.57 7.00
CA ASN A 46 -8.92 36.33 8.23
C ASN A 46 -7.59 36.83 8.84
N HIS A 47 -6.51 36.02 8.65
CA HIS A 47 -5.16 36.31 9.14
C HIS A 47 -4.19 36.60 7.98
N ALA A 48 -4.62 37.41 7.00
CA ALA A 48 -3.85 37.69 5.79
C ALA A 48 -2.42 38.24 6.04
N PRO A 49 -2.13 39.03 7.07
CA PRO A 49 -0.74 39.40 7.42
C PRO A 49 0.11 38.19 7.77
N ILE A 50 -0.40 37.22 8.55
CA ILE A 50 0.33 35.98 8.88
C ILE A 50 0.53 35.14 7.61
N ALA A 51 -0.49 35.00 6.75
CA ALA A 51 -0.37 34.31 5.47
C ALA A 51 0.75 34.89 4.58
N ARG A 52 0.89 36.21 4.56
CA ARG A 52 1.99 36.90 3.85
C ARG A 52 3.35 36.54 4.43
N GLU A 53 3.50 36.56 5.75
CA GLU A 53 4.80 36.24 6.39
C GLU A 53 5.15 34.76 6.21
N LEU A 54 4.18 33.83 6.22
CA LEU A 54 4.39 32.42 5.87
C LEU A 54 4.95 32.26 4.45
N VAL A 55 4.40 33.00 3.47
CA VAL A 55 4.93 33.01 2.10
C VAL A 55 6.35 33.61 2.07
N ARG A 56 6.60 34.68 2.82
CA ARG A 56 7.94 35.29 2.90
C ARG A 56 8.97 34.30 3.48
N LEU A 57 8.60 33.61 4.55
CA LEU A 57 9.44 32.56 5.14
C LEU A 57 9.77 31.47 4.13
N PHE A 58 8.76 30.94 3.43
CA PHE A 58 8.96 29.95 2.38
C PHE A 58 9.89 30.47 1.29
N LYS A 59 9.69 31.67 0.80
CA LYS A 59 10.56 32.30 -0.22
C LYS A 59 11.99 32.47 0.27
N THR A 60 12.19 32.88 1.52
CA THR A 60 13.53 33.03 2.11
C THR A 60 14.27 31.71 2.18
N ARG A 61 13.56 30.61 2.50
CA ARG A 61 14.15 29.26 2.58
C ARG A 61 14.55 28.69 1.22
N PHE A 62 13.77 28.93 0.17
CA PHE A 62 13.89 28.21 -1.11
C PHE A 62 14.28 29.08 -2.30
N PHE A 63 14.53 30.38 -2.11
CA PHE A 63 14.94 31.24 -3.20
C PHE A 63 16.34 30.90 -3.69
N LEU A 64 16.51 30.72 -5.02
CA LEU A 64 17.73 30.20 -5.63
C LEU A 64 18.96 31.09 -5.40
N ALA A 65 18.79 32.44 -5.39
CA ALA A 65 19.84 33.37 -5.08
C ALA A 65 19.95 33.66 -3.56
N ARG A 66 19.96 32.59 -2.76
CA ARG A 66 20.00 32.67 -1.30
C ARG A 66 21.23 33.42 -0.81
N LYS A 67 21.04 34.49 -0.02
CA LYS A 67 22.10 35.26 0.58
C LYS A 67 22.66 34.57 1.83
N PRO A 68 23.92 34.80 2.22
CA PRO A 68 24.51 34.28 3.45
C PRO A 68 23.66 34.58 4.72
N SER A 69 23.01 35.77 4.75
CA SER A 69 22.13 36.20 5.85
C SER A 69 20.73 35.59 5.84
N ALA A 70 20.42 34.69 4.93
CA ALA A 70 19.07 34.09 4.83
C ALA A 70 18.65 33.34 6.11
N GLY A 71 19.58 32.65 6.78
CA GLY A 71 19.31 31.96 8.04
C GLY A 71 18.87 32.89 9.18
N GLU A 72 19.51 34.05 9.31
CA GLU A 72 19.10 35.08 10.29
C GLU A 72 17.70 35.67 9.95
N LEU A 73 17.42 35.86 8.66
CA LEU A 73 16.13 36.34 8.21
C LEU A 73 15.04 35.29 8.44
N GLU A 74 15.33 34.01 8.21
CA GLU A 74 14.41 32.91 8.53
C GLU A 74 14.01 32.92 10.01
N GLN A 75 14.99 33.01 10.92
CA GLN A 75 14.74 33.05 12.36
C GLN A 75 13.89 34.28 12.76
N LYS A 76 14.20 35.47 12.20
CA LYS A 76 13.42 36.69 12.46
C LYS A 76 11.98 36.56 11.97
N LEU A 77 11.76 35.99 10.79
CA LEU A 77 10.41 35.75 10.23
C LEU A 77 9.65 34.72 11.06
N GLU A 78 10.30 33.65 11.48
CA GLU A 78 9.68 32.65 12.35
C GLU A 78 9.22 33.26 13.68
N GLN A 79 10.07 34.02 14.35
CA GLN A 79 9.71 34.70 15.59
C GLN A 79 8.56 35.71 15.40
N ALA A 80 8.59 36.46 14.30
CA ALA A 80 7.50 37.41 13.98
C ALA A 80 6.17 36.67 13.75
N ILE A 81 6.19 35.51 13.07
CA ILE A 81 5.01 34.69 12.87
C ILE A 81 4.52 34.14 14.21
N LEU A 82 5.40 33.58 15.05
CA LEU A 82 5.02 33.04 16.36
C LEU A 82 4.40 34.12 17.26
N SER A 83 5.00 35.33 17.30
CA SER A 83 4.43 36.45 18.05
C SER A 83 3.05 36.89 17.52
N ALA A 84 2.83 36.84 16.20
CA ALA A 84 1.54 37.13 15.61
C ALA A 84 0.48 36.05 15.94
N LEU A 85 0.92 34.78 16.01
CA LEU A 85 0.06 33.65 16.39
C LEU A 85 -0.43 33.75 17.83
N ASP A 86 0.38 34.27 18.75
CA ASP A 86 -0.05 34.48 20.14
C ASP A 86 -1.22 35.45 20.28
N GLY A 87 -1.48 36.29 19.25
CA GLY A 87 -2.63 37.17 19.14
C GLY A 87 -3.88 36.54 18.52
N VAL A 88 -3.83 35.29 18.06
CA VAL A 88 -4.98 34.59 17.44
C VAL A 88 -5.91 34.07 18.52
N ALA A 89 -7.13 34.61 18.60
CA ALA A 89 -8.08 34.32 19.68
C ALA A 89 -8.76 32.94 19.52
N VAL A 90 -8.89 32.43 18.30
CA VAL A 90 -9.62 31.19 18.00
C VAL A 90 -8.63 30.00 17.90
N LEU A 91 -8.76 29.05 18.83
CA LEU A 91 -7.87 27.90 18.93
C LEU A 91 -7.72 27.12 17.61
N ASN A 92 -8.81 26.88 16.90
CA ASN A 92 -8.76 26.15 15.63
C ASN A 92 -8.03 26.93 14.53
N GLU A 93 -8.16 28.25 14.50
CA GLU A 93 -7.43 29.11 13.56
C GLU A 93 -5.94 29.12 13.90
N ASP A 94 -5.58 29.23 15.18
CA ASP A 94 -4.19 29.13 15.66
C ASP A 94 -3.57 27.80 15.27
N ARG A 95 -4.26 26.67 15.50
CA ARG A 95 -3.78 25.33 15.12
C ARG A 95 -3.54 25.19 13.61
N ILE A 96 -4.42 25.75 12.78
CA ILE A 96 -4.25 25.75 11.32
C ILE A 96 -3.00 26.56 10.93
N LEU A 97 -2.87 27.79 11.45
CA LEU A 97 -1.77 28.68 11.09
C LEU A 97 -0.41 28.13 11.57
N ARG A 98 -0.33 27.58 12.78
CA ARG A 98 0.86 26.86 13.29
C ARG A 98 1.21 25.69 12.39
N ARG A 99 0.23 24.92 11.91
CA ARG A 99 0.48 23.81 10.99
C ARG A 99 1.07 24.28 9.65
N TYR A 100 0.64 25.43 9.13
CA TYR A 100 1.31 26.02 7.95
C TYR A 100 2.77 26.35 8.22
N LEU A 101 3.08 26.93 9.37
CA LEU A 101 4.45 27.20 9.80
C LEU A 101 5.26 25.90 9.89
N ASP A 102 4.72 24.87 10.57
CA ASP A 102 5.36 23.57 10.72
C ASP A 102 5.68 22.93 9.36
N LEU A 103 4.73 22.94 8.43
CA LEU A 103 4.90 22.36 7.09
C LEU A 103 5.95 23.12 6.27
N ILE A 104 6.03 24.44 6.38
CA ILE A 104 7.07 25.22 5.72
C ILE A 104 8.45 24.87 6.30
N LYS A 105 8.56 24.74 7.63
CA LYS A 105 9.79 24.34 8.32
C LYS A 105 10.19 22.91 8.00
N ALA A 106 9.25 21.99 7.97
CA ALA A 106 9.47 20.58 7.64
C ALA A 106 9.78 20.34 6.15
N THR A 107 9.56 21.33 5.27
CA THR A 107 9.91 21.19 3.85
C THR A 107 11.42 21.16 3.66
N LEU A 108 11.92 20.08 3.07
CA LEU A 108 13.33 19.86 2.78
C LEU A 108 13.70 20.31 1.36
N ARG A 109 12.84 20.05 0.38
CA ARG A 109 13.02 20.35 -1.05
C ARG A 109 11.69 20.71 -1.71
N THR A 110 11.75 21.52 -2.76
CA THR A 110 10.59 21.85 -3.59
C THR A 110 10.99 22.20 -5.02
N ASN A 111 10.12 21.90 -5.98
CA ASN A 111 10.26 22.33 -7.38
C ASN A 111 9.64 23.71 -7.66
N PHE A 112 9.25 24.47 -6.64
CA PHE A 112 8.49 25.73 -6.80
C PHE A 112 9.17 26.73 -7.74
N TYR A 113 10.49 26.75 -7.79
CA TYR A 113 11.28 27.66 -8.63
C TYR A 113 11.76 27.02 -9.94
N GLN A 114 11.46 25.74 -10.18
CA GLN A 114 11.80 25.12 -11.45
C GLN A 114 10.94 25.65 -12.59
N THR A 115 11.57 25.74 -13.75
CA THR A 115 10.92 26.08 -15.01
C THR A 115 10.99 24.90 -15.98
N ASP A 116 10.09 24.89 -16.95
CA ASP A 116 10.15 24.00 -18.13
C ASP A 116 11.21 24.47 -19.15
N ALA A 117 11.28 23.79 -20.27
CA ALA A 117 12.22 24.12 -21.35
C ALA A 117 11.97 25.50 -21.98
N GLU A 118 10.73 25.98 -21.92
CA GLU A 118 10.29 27.29 -22.39
C GLU A 118 10.49 28.41 -21.35
N GLY A 119 11.05 28.08 -20.18
CA GLY A 119 11.26 29.03 -19.08
C GLY A 119 10.01 29.38 -18.29
N GLN A 120 8.89 28.66 -18.51
CA GLN A 120 7.66 28.84 -17.77
C GLN A 120 7.70 28.04 -16.47
N SER A 121 7.07 28.57 -15.42
CA SER A 121 6.91 27.85 -14.16
C SER A 121 6.05 26.61 -14.36
N LYS A 122 6.44 25.49 -13.78
CA LYS A 122 5.65 24.27 -13.79
C LYS A 122 4.24 24.48 -13.18
N ASP A 123 3.25 23.80 -13.70
CA ASP A 123 1.84 23.89 -13.29
C ASP A 123 1.48 22.97 -12.12
N TYR A 124 2.49 22.31 -11.53
CA TYR A 124 2.37 21.48 -10.34
C TYR A 124 3.48 21.79 -9.32
N PHE A 125 3.22 21.44 -8.08
CA PHE A 125 4.16 21.59 -6.97
C PHE A 125 4.55 20.23 -6.41
N SER A 126 5.84 20.06 -6.17
CA SER A 126 6.39 18.94 -5.43
C SER A 126 7.12 19.43 -4.18
N ARG A 127 6.96 18.71 -3.08
CA ARG A 127 7.63 18.97 -1.80
C ARG A 127 8.04 17.69 -1.13
N LYS A 128 9.27 17.68 -0.63
CA LYS A 128 9.77 16.64 0.26
C LYS A 128 9.71 17.17 1.69
N PHE A 129 9.06 16.42 2.56
CA PHE A 129 8.95 16.74 3.98
C PHE A 129 9.85 15.84 4.82
N ASP A 130 10.27 16.37 5.97
CA ASP A 130 10.68 15.62 7.14
C ASP A 130 9.46 15.35 8.03
N PRO A 131 8.88 14.13 8.04
CA PRO A 131 7.73 13.80 8.86
C PRO A 131 7.98 13.89 10.36
N ALA A 132 9.23 13.79 10.82
CA ALA A 132 9.56 13.92 12.24
C ALA A 132 9.36 15.36 12.75
N ALA A 133 9.53 16.35 11.85
CA ALA A 133 9.35 17.76 12.15
C ALA A 133 7.87 18.22 12.08
N ILE A 134 6.91 17.33 11.71
CA ILE A 134 5.49 17.66 11.65
C ILE A 134 4.78 17.14 12.91
N PRO A 135 4.32 18.01 13.82
CA PRO A 135 3.60 17.58 15.01
C PRO A 135 2.31 16.83 14.68
N GLU A 136 1.91 15.90 15.52
CA GLU A 136 0.63 15.15 15.43
C GLU A 136 0.41 14.42 14.09
N LEU A 137 1.47 14.18 13.29
CA LEU A 137 1.35 13.40 12.06
C LEU A 137 0.93 11.96 12.39
N PRO A 138 -0.06 11.38 11.68
CA PRO A 138 -0.47 9.99 11.90
C PRO A 138 0.70 8.99 11.81
N LEU A 139 0.72 8.03 12.74
CA LEU A 139 1.74 6.98 12.82
C LEU A 139 1.43 5.80 11.87
N PRO A 140 2.48 5.06 11.42
CA PRO A 140 3.92 5.29 11.64
C PRO A 140 4.42 6.48 10.83
N ARG A 141 5.39 7.23 11.35
CA ARG A 141 6.02 8.31 10.58
C ARG A 141 7.04 7.73 9.61
N PRO A 142 6.92 7.95 8.29
CA PRO A 142 7.97 7.60 7.35
C PRO A 142 9.22 8.45 7.58
N MET A 143 10.38 8.02 7.05
CA MET A 143 11.59 8.85 7.08
C MET A 143 11.42 10.09 6.20
N TYR A 144 10.87 9.91 4.99
CA TYR A 144 10.58 10.99 4.05
C TYR A 144 9.19 10.85 3.45
N GLU A 145 8.59 11.98 3.16
CA GLU A 145 7.33 12.07 2.44
C GLU A 145 7.42 13.11 1.32
N ILE A 146 7.09 12.72 0.09
CA ILE A 146 6.96 13.64 -1.03
C ILE A 146 5.48 13.83 -1.32
N PHE A 147 5.02 15.09 -1.36
CA PHE A 147 3.68 15.48 -1.74
C PHE A 147 3.71 16.23 -3.07
N VAL A 148 2.95 15.74 -4.04
CA VAL A 148 2.79 16.36 -5.36
C VAL A 148 1.35 16.88 -5.47
N TYR A 149 1.21 18.12 -5.91
CA TYR A 149 -0.07 18.79 -6.06
C TYR A 149 -0.16 19.54 -7.38
N SER A 150 -1.26 19.32 -8.08
CA SER A 150 -1.77 20.19 -9.14
C SER A 150 -3.30 20.28 -9.06
N PRO A 151 -3.97 21.17 -9.83
CA PRO A 151 -5.43 21.14 -9.93
C PRO A 151 -6.00 19.85 -10.54
N ARG A 152 -5.17 19.01 -11.19
CA ARG A 152 -5.55 17.75 -11.85
C ARG A 152 -5.28 16.53 -10.99
N VAL A 153 -4.23 16.57 -10.16
CA VAL A 153 -3.78 15.40 -9.39
C VAL A 153 -3.20 15.80 -8.05
N GLU A 154 -3.43 14.98 -7.06
CA GLU A 154 -2.73 14.97 -5.78
C GLU A 154 -2.07 13.61 -5.58
N GLY A 155 -0.88 13.57 -4.97
CA GLY A 155 -0.22 12.32 -4.69
C GLY A 155 0.77 12.43 -3.55
N VAL A 156 1.02 11.31 -2.86
CA VAL A 156 2.05 11.18 -1.84
C VAL A 156 2.95 10.00 -2.15
N HIS A 157 4.23 10.12 -1.78
CA HIS A 157 5.18 9.01 -1.79
C HIS A 157 5.88 8.96 -0.43
N LEU A 158 5.68 7.86 0.29
CA LEU A 158 6.18 7.65 1.65
C LEU A 158 7.34 6.65 1.63
N ARG A 159 8.45 6.97 2.27
CA ARG A 159 9.63 6.10 2.35
C ARG A 159 10.09 5.90 3.78
N GLY A 160 10.36 4.65 4.16
CA GLY A 160 10.90 4.29 5.47
C GLY A 160 12.42 4.45 5.62
N GLY A 161 13.13 4.77 4.53
CA GLY A 161 14.59 4.95 4.52
C GLY A 161 15.07 5.60 3.22
N LYS A 162 16.38 5.91 3.14
CA LYS A 162 16.99 6.47 1.92
C LYS A 162 16.93 5.47 0.77
N VAL A 163 17.29 4.22 1.02
CA VAL A 163 17.13 3.11 0.06
C VAL A 163 15.85 2.37 0.39
N ALA A 164 14.80 2.65 -0.36
CA ALA A 164 13.47 2.10 -0.12
C ALA A 164 12.76 1.79 -1.43
N ARG A 165 11.93 0.75 -1.43
CA ARG A 165 11.17 0.29 -2.61
C ARG A 165 9.71 0.02 -2.28
N GLY A 166 8.85 0.26 -3.27
CA GLY A 166 7.44 -0.05 -3.21
C GLY A 166 6.69 0.51 -4.41
N GLY A 167 5.47 0.05 -4.60
CA GLY A 167 4.66 0.42 -5.74
C GLY A 167 3.89 1.72 -5.57
N LEU A 168 3.37 2.21 -6.70
CA LEU A 168 2.47 3.35 -6.77
C LEU A 168 1.05 2.87 -7.05
N ARG A 169 0.08 3.48 -6.36
CA ARG A 169 -1.32 3.15 -6.49
C ARG A 169 -2.13 4.31 -7.07
N TRP A 170 -2.94 4.05 -8.07
CA TRP A 170 -4.05 4.92 -8.40
C TRP A 170 -5.16 4.67 -7.36
N SER A 171 -5.49 5.69 -6.58
CA SER A 171 -6.54 5.65 -5.55
C SER A 171 -7.76 6.43 -6.03
N ASP A 172 -8.94 5.94 -5.71
CA ASP A 172 -10.24 6.60 -5.84
C ASP A 172 -10.69 7.27 -4.52
N ARG A 173 -9.87 7.19 -3.48
CA ARG A 173 -10.14 7.71 -2.14
C ARG A 173 -9.68 9.16 -2.01
N GLU A 174 -10.39 10.10 -2.61
CA GLU A 174 -10.01 11.52 -2.63
C GLU A 174 -9.85 12.15 -1.25
N GLU A 175 -10.65 11.71 -0.28
CA GLU A 175 -10.71 12.31 1.05
C GLU A 175 -9.59 11.85 1.98
N ASP A 176 -9.06 10.64 1.77
CA ASP A 176 -8.11 10.01 2.70
C ASP A 176 -7.09 9.08 2.04
N TYR A 177 -6.73 9.33 0.78
CA TYR A 177 -5.75 8.49 0.05
C TYR A 177 -4.39 8.40 0.76
N ARG A 178 -3.97 9.46 1.47
CA ARG A 178 -2.72 9.40 2.26
C ARG A 178 -2.81 8.35 3.36
N THR A 179 -3.96 8.20 4.01
CA THR A 179 -4.16 7.17 5.04
C THR A 179 -4.09 5.77 4.45
N GLU A 180 -4.70 5.57 3.26
CA GLU A 180 -4.56 4.31 2.53
C GLU A 180 -3.09 4.00 2.22
N VAL A 181 -2.37 4.97 1.66
CA VAL A 181 -0.94 4.82 1.33
C VAL A 181 -0.11 4.56 2.58
N LEU A 182 -0.40 5.21 3.71
CA LEU A 182 0.30 4.99 4.99
C LEU A 182 0.11 3.55 5.49
N GLY A 183 -1.11 3.01 5.44
CA GLY A 183 -1.39 1.62 5.80
C GLY A 183 -0.61 0.63 4.91
N LEU A 184 -0.57 0.88 3.61
CA LEU A 184 0.20 0.08 2.66
C LEU A 184 1.73 0.21 2.89
N THR A 185 2.21 1.41 3.27
CA THR A 185 3.63 1.63 3.59
C THR A 185 4.04 0.84 4.82
N LYS A 186 3.20 0.81 5.86
CA LYS A 186 3.42 0.01 7.07
C LYS A 186 3.59 -1.48 6.70
N ALA A 187 2.67 -2.04 5.91
CA ALA A 187 2.76 -3.43 5.45
C ALA A 187 4.01 -3.67 4.59
N GLN A 188 4.40 -2.70 3.75
CA GLN A 188 5.57 -2.80 2.89
C GLN A 188 6.89 -2.83 3.67
N GLN A 189 6.98 -2.08 4.76
CA GLN A 189 8.17 -1.98 5.61
C GLN A 189 8.64 -3.36 6.13
N VAL A 190 7.70 -4.21 6.51
CA VAL A 190 7.98 -5.55 7.06
C VAL A 190 8.13 -6.63 5.99
N LYS A 191 7.73 -6.37 4.74
CA LYS A 191 7.89 -7.31 3.61
C LYS A 191 9.32 -7.41 3.10
N ASN A 192 10.06 -6.30 3.14
CA ASN A 192 11.31 -6.18 2.41
C ASN A 192 12.33 -7.25 2.82
N ALA A 193 13.00 -7.78 1.80
CA ALA A 193 14.08 -8.74 1.95
C ALA A 193 15.36 -8.08 2.50
N VAL A 194 16.37 -8.90 2.81
CA VAL A 194 17.66 -8.39 3.33
C VAL A 194 18.35 -7.43 2.37
N ILE A 195 18.16 -7.59 1.05
CA ILE A 195 18.79 -6.78 0.01
C ILE A 195 18.15 -5.39 -0.18
N VAL A 196 16.98 -5.13 0.43
CA VAL A 196 16.31 -3.84 0.40
C VAL A 196 15.96 -3.43 1.82
N PRO A 197 16.60 -2.38 2.33
CA PRO A 197 16.52 -2.05 3.76
C PRO A 197 15.16 -1.51 4.20
N ALA A 198 14.44 -0.76 3.35
CA ALA A 198 13.21 -0.11 3.75
C ALA A 198 12.08 -0.25 2.71
N GLY A 199 10.84 -0.13 3.18
CA GLY A 199 9.65 -0.06 2.35
C GLY A 199 9.34 1.36 1.90
N ALA A 200 8.75 1.47 0.70
CA ALA A 200 8.15 2.69 0.21
C ALA A 200 6.76 2.38 -0.36
N LYS A 201 5.91 3.38 -0.40
CA LYS A 201 4.62 3.32 -1.08
C LYS A 201 4.20 4.70 -1.53
N GLY A 202 3.66 4.78 -2.73
CA GLY A 202 3.06 6.00 -3.23
C GLY A 202 1.62 5.78 -3.66
N GLY A 203 0.88 6.87 -3.75
CA GLY A 203 -0.46 6.87 -4.31
C GLY A 203 -0.81 8.24 -4.86
N PHE A 204 -1.65 8.24 -5.87
CA PHE A 204 -2.16 9.47 -6.50
C PHE A 204 -3.65 9.36 -6.79
N VAL A 205 -4.31 10.51 -6.77
CA VAL A 205 -5.73 10.67 -7.06
C VAL A 205 -5.90 11.68 -8.18
N PRO A 206 -6.41 11.27 -9.36
CA PRO A 206 -6.86 12.20 -10.37
C PRO A 206 -8.10 12.97 -9.88
N ARG A 207 -8.07 14.29 -9.97
CA ARG A 207 -9.12 15.18 -9.42
C ARG A 207 -10.22 15.54 -10.42
N ARG A 208 -10.00 15.26 -11.70
CA ARG A 208 -10.88 15.72 -12.80
C ARG A 208 -11.04 14.66 -13.86
N LEU A 209 -11.46 13.45 -13.44
CA LEU A 209 -11.70 12.36 -14.38
C LEU A 209 -12.92 12.67 -15.25
N PRO A 210 -12.80 12.59 -16.59
CA PRO A 210 -13.89 12.88 -17.53
C PRO A 210 -14.80 11.65 -17.70
N HIS A 211 -15.53 11.26 -16.67
CA HIS A 211 -16.39 10.05 -16.66
C HIS A 211 -17.43 10.06 -17.78
N GLU A 212 -17.95 11.24 -18.15
CA GLU A 212 -18.95 11.39 -19.23
C GLU A 212 -18.36 11.16 -20.63
N ALA A 213 -17.04 11.32 -20.81
CA ALA A 213 -16.35 11.14 -22.08
C ALA A 213 -15.93 9.70 -22.38
N GLY A 214 -16.27 8.75 -21.52
CA GLY A 214 -16.00 7.33 -21.67
C GLY A 214 -14.66 6.85 -21.09
N ARG A 215 -14.46 5.53 -21.11
CA ARG A 215 -13.33 4.87 -20.43
C ARG A 215 -11.95 5.28 -20.96
N ASP A 216 -11.83 5.49 -22.26
CA ASP A 216 -10.53 5.84 -22.86
C ASP A 216 -10.08 7.24 -22.44
N ALA A 217 -11.02 8.19 -22.35
CA ALA A 217 -10.74 9.53 -21.85
C ALA A 217 -10.33 9.52 -20.38
N VAL A 218 -10.99 8.71 -19.55
CA VAL A 218 -10.61 8.49 -18.14
C VAL A 218 -9.20 7.91 -18.04
N GLN A 219 -8.87 6.91 -18.85
CA GLN A 219 -7.54 6.31 -18.84
C GLN A 219 -6.45 7.29 -19.29
N GLN A 220 -6.71 8.11 -20.31
CA GLN A 220 -5.77 9.12 -20.78
C GLN A 220 -5.52 10.20 -19.71
N GLU A 221 -6.58 10.66 -19.01
CA GLU A 221 -6.43 11.60 -17.91
C GLU A 221 -5.65 11.00 -16.73
N ALA A 222 -5.90 9.73 -16.39
CA ALA A 222 -5.15 9.03 -15.37
C ALA A 222 -3.66 8.90 -15.71
N ILE A 223 -3.33 8.62 -16.98
CA ILE A 223 -1.95 8.60 -17.47
C ILE A 223 -1.30 9.98 -17.37
N ALA A 224 -2.03 11.04 -17.75
CA ALA A 224 -1.52 12.41 -17.65
C ALA A 224 -1.26 12.79 -16.18
N CYS A 225 -2.15 12.44 -15.27
CA CYS A 225 -1.99 12.61 -13.81
C CYS A 225 -0.80 11.82 -13.27
N TYR A 226 -0.63 10.57 -13.72
CA TYR A 226 0.51 9.72 -13.36
C TYR A 226 1.85 10.34 -13.81
N ARG A 227 1.92 10.87 -15.03
CA ARG A 227 3.11 11.57 -15.53
C ARG A 227 3.49 12.76 -14.65
N ILE A 228 2.53 13.61 -14.30
CA ILE A 228 2.76 14.74 -13.37
C ILE A 228 3.30 14.24 -12.03
N PHE A 229 2.72 13.17 -11.51
CA PHE A 229 3.15 12.60 -10.24
C PHE A 229 4.61 12.10 -10.29
N ILE A 230 4.97 11.31 -11.31
CA ILE A 230 6.34 10.80 -11.51
C ILE A 230 7.34 11.94 -11.72
N GLN A 231 7.01 12.91 -12.56
CA GLN A 231 7.85 14.09 -12.78
C GLN A 231 8.08 14.85 -11.47
N GLY A 232 7.01 15.04 -10.68
CA GLY A 232 7.10 15.69 -9.38
C GLY A 232 8.01 14.96 -8.39
N LEU A 233 8.09 13.64 -8.44
CA LEU A 233 9.03 12.88 -7.63
C LEU A 233 10.47 13.10 -8.09
N LEU A 234 10.74 13.02 -9.41
CA LEU A 234 12.06 13.17 -9.99
C LEU A 234 12.60 14.60 -9.91
N ASP A 235 11.73 15.60 -10.00
CA ASP A 235 12.09 17.02 -9.92
C ASP A 235 12.92 17.39 -8.69
N ILE A 236 12.75 16.67 -7.60
CA ILE A 236 13.36 16.97 -6.30
C ILE A 236 14.26 15.83 -5.79
N THR A 237 14.53 14.84 -6.65
CA THR A 237 15.42 13.71 -6.37
C THR A 237 16.79 13.99 -6.99
N ASP A 238 17.86 13.70 -6.27
CA ASP A 238 19.23 13.82 -6.81
C ASP A 238 19.47 12.74 -7.87
N ASN A 239 20.37 13.02 -8.80
CA ASN A 239 20.84 12.04 -9.77
C ASN A 239 22.24 11.52 -9.38
N LEU A 240 22.68 10.43 -9.99
CA LEU A 240 24.04 9.90 -9.89
C LEU A 240 24.66 9.90 -11.29
N VAL A 241 25.73 10.67 -11.48
CA VAL A 241 26.47 10.78 -12.75
C VAL A 241 27.94 10.48 -12.49
N ASP A 242 28.49 9.48 -13.15
CA ASP A 242 29.88 9.03 -12.96
C ASP A 242 30.25 8.82 -11.48
N GLY A 243 29.35 8.22 -10.72
CA GLY A 243 29.54 7.95 -9.29
C GLY A 243 29.43 9.18 -8.38
N LYS A 244 29.07 10.35 -8.92
CA LYS A 244 28.90 11.59 -8.17
C LYS A 244 27.44 11.98 -8.09
N VAL A 245 27.02 12.42 -6.90
CA VAL A 245 25.67 12.92 -6.69
C VAL A 245 25.51 14.29 -7.33
N VAL A 246 24.51 14.42 -8.20
CA VAL A 246 24.17 15.66 -8.90
C VAL A 246 22.80 16.12 -8.39
N PRO A 247 22.73 17.29 -7.70
CA PRO A 247 21.46 17.86 -7.26
C PRO A 247 20.51 18.16 -8.42
N PRO A 248 19.19 18.09 -8.20
CA PRO A 248 18.22 18.52 -9.20
C PRO A 248 18.38 20.03 -9.47
N PRO A 249 18.24 20.46 -10.73
CA PRO A 249 18.41 21.87 -11.09
C PRO A 249 17.35 22.75 -10.41
N GLN A 250 17.76 23.97 -10.02
CA GLN A 250 16.86 24.98 -9.43
C GLN A 250 16.15 24.50 -8.15
N VAL A 251 16.76 23.62 -7.38
CA VAL A 251 16.23 23.12 -6.08
C VAL A 251 17.23 23.42 -4.97
N ILE A 252 16.76 24.09 -3.92
CA ILE A 252 17.49 24.21 -2.66
C ILE A 252 17.22 22.97 -1.82
N ARG A 253 18.29 22.35 -1.32
CA ARG A 253 18.23 21.17 -0.45
C ARG A 253 18.51 21.57 0.99
N HIS A 254 17.65 21.16 1.91
CA HIS A 254 17.81 21.26 3.37
C HIS A 254 18.04 19.89 4.01
N ASP A 255 18.38 18.90 3.21
CA ASP A 255 18.72 17.53 3.60
C ASP A 255 19.96 17.06 2.85
N ASP A 256 20.45 15.86 3.23
CA ASP A 256 21.56 15.18 2.58
C ASP A 256 21.20 14.63 1.20
N ASP A 257 22.20 14.05 0.53
CA ASP A 257 22.05 13.37 -0.75
C ASP A 257 20.95 12.29 -0.70
N ASP A 258 20.10 12.31 -1.72
CA ASP A 258 18.96 11.41 -1.87
C ASP A 258 18.71 11.09 -3.36
N TYR A 259 19.48 10.15 -3.88
CA TYR A 259 19.49 9.75 -5.30
C TYR A 259 18.82 8.40 -5.56
N TYR A 260 18.30 7.72 -4.53
CA TYR A 260 17.64 6.42 -4.70
C TYR A 260 16.12 6.58 -4.66
N LEU A 261 15.48 6.37 -5.79
CA LEU A 261 14.02 6.38 -5.91
C LEU A 261 13.59 5.25 -6.84
N VAL A 262 12.78 4.33 -6.33
CA VAL A 262 12.22 3.21 -7.09
C VAL A 262 10.71 3.21 -6.93
N VAL A 263 10.03 3.07 -8.04
CA VAL A 263 8.57 2.97 -8.12
C VAL A 263 8.19 1.70 -8.89
N ALA A 264 6.95 1.27 -8.79
CA ALA A 264 6.38 0.22 -9.62
C ALA A 264 4.88 0.48 -9.77
N ALA A 265 4.26 0.01 -10.83
CA ALA A 265 2.80 0.07 -10.90
C ALA A 265 2.20 -0.98 -9.94
N ASP A 266 1.33 -0.55 -9.03
CA ASP A 266 0.51 -1.45 -8.23
C ASP A 266 -0.59 -2.03 -9.12
N LYS A 267 -0.54 -3.33 -9.34
CA LYS A 267 -1.50 -4.11 -10.14
C LYS A 267 -1.58 -3.74 -11.64
N GLY A 268 -0.90 -4.55 -12.41
CA GLY A 268 -1.48 -5.10 -13.63
C GLY A 268 -1.36 -4.30 -14.92
N THR A 269 -0.56 -3.23 -15.00
CA THR A 269 -0.22 -2.76 -16.34
C THR A 269 1.28 -2.44 -16.43
N ALA A 270 2.02 -3.29 -17.15
CA ALA A 270 3.36 -3.00 -17.63
C ALA A 270 3.45 -1.57 -18.19
N THR A 271 2.39 -1.08 -18.80
CA THR A 271 2.25 0.26 -19.37
C THR A 271 2.60 1.39 -18.38
N PHE A 272 2.16 1.34 -17.14
CA PHE A 272 2.49 2.40 -16.16
C PHE A 272 3.96 2.37 -15.75
N SER A 273 4.56 1.18 -15.60
CA SER A 273 5.99 1.07 -15.34
C SER A 273 6.82 1.53 -16.55
N ASP A 274 6.41 1.21 -17.78
CA ASP A 274 7.07 1.69 -19.00
C ASP A 274 6.97 3.21 -19.12
N ILE A 275 5.84 3.82 -18.78
CA ILE A 275 5.69 5.29 -18.73
C ILE A 275 6.65 5.90 -17.73
N ALA A 276 6.75 5.32 -16.52
CA ALA A 276 7.67 5.80 -15.48
C ALA A 276 9.13 5.69 -15.92
N ASN A 277 9.51 4.56 -16.52
CA ASN A 277 10.85 4.34 -17.06
C ASN A 277 11.18 5.29 -18.22
N GLY A 278 10.21 5.58 -19.09
CA GLY A 278 10.34 6.59 -20.14
C GLY A 278 10.63 7.98 -19.57
N ILE A 279 9.90 8.39 -18.52
CA ILE A 279 10.14 9.67 -17.83
C ILE A 279 11.52 9.66 -17.16
N ALA A 280 11.92 8.57 -16.52
CA ALA A 280 13.25 8.46 -15.92
C ALA A 280 14.36 8.61 -16.97
N ALA A 281 14.17 8.05 -18.17
CA ALA A 281 15.07 8.22 -19.30
C ALA A 281 15.13 9.68 -19.77
N ASP A 282 13.98 10.37 -19.89
CA ASP A 282 13.91 11.79 -20.25
C ASP A 282 14.66 12.70 -19.26
N TYR A 283 14.67 12.31 -17.96
CA TYR A 283 15.43 12.99 -16.91
C TYR A 283 16.92 12.57 -16.88
N GLY A 284 17.33 11.60 -17.67
CA GLY A 284 18.68 11.02 -17.57
C GLY A 284 18.93 10.42 -16.19
N PHE A 285 17.89 9.89 -15.54
CA PHE A 285 17.99 9.36 -14.18
C PHE A 285 18.80 8.06 -14.16
N TRP A 286 19.79 7.98 -13.28
CA TRP A 286 20.82 6.94 -13.26
C TRP A 286 20.31 5.50 -13.23
N MET A 287 19.13 5.28 -12.67
CA MET A 287 18.54 3.94 -12.58
C MET A 287 18.00 3.43 -13.92
N GLY A 288 17.75 4.31 -14.89
CA GLY A 288 17.16 3.90 -16.17
C GLY A 288 15.86 3.12 -15.99
N ASP A 289 15.74 1.95 -16.61
CA ASP A 289 14.57 1.08 -16.49
C ASP A 289 14.54 0.19 -15.22
N ALA A 290 15.50 0.38 -14.31
CA ALA A 290 15.43 -0.13 -12.95
C ALA A 290 14.57 0.78 -12.04
N PHE A 291 14.22 2.00 -12.51
CA PHE A 291 13.39 2.95 -11.77
C PHE A 291 11.99 2.40 -11.48
N ALA A 292 11.37 1.72 -12.45
CA ALA A 292 10.08 1.07 -12.27
C ALA A 292 10.14 -0.39 -12.72
N SER A 293 9.96 -1.32 -11.76
CA SER A 293 9.90 -2.75 -12.04
C SER A 293 8.57 -3.18 -12.68
N GLY A 294 8.53 -4.35 -13.30
CA GLY A 294 7.30 -4.93 -13.87
C GLY A 294 6.85 -4.32 -15.20
N GLY A 295 7.72 -3.59 -15.91
CA GLY A 295 7.47 -3.09 -17.28
C GLY A 295 7.60 -4.18 -18.35
N SER A 296 7.53 -3.76 -19.63
CA SER A 296 7.63 -4.66 -20.81
C SER A 296 8.96 -5.41 -20.87
N VAL A 297 10.01 -4.85 -20.28
CA VAL A 297 11.32 -5.50 -20.07
C VAL A 297 11.52 -5.70 -18.59
N GLY A 298 10.98 -6.78 -18.04
CA GLY A 298 11.03 -7.09 -16.62
C GLY A 298 10.28 -8.39 -16.33
N TYR A 299 10.05 -8.66 -15.06
CA TYR A 299 9.33 -9.86 -14.64
C TYR A 299 7.83 -9.59 -14.55
N ASP A 300 7.06 -10.23 -15.42
CA ASP A 300 5.59 -10.19 -15.36
C ASP A 300 5.09 -11.02 -14.17
N HIS A 301 4.69 -10.33 -13.10
CA HIS A 301 4.22 -10.97 -11.87
C HIS A 301 2.99 -11.87 -12.11
N LYS A 302 2.08 -11.46 -13.00
CA LYS A 302 0.89 -12.25 -13.34
C LYS A 302 1.27 -13.49 -14.16
N GLY A 303 2.11 -13.33 -15.18
CA GLY A 303 2.61 -14.43 -16.01
C GLY A 303 3.42 -15.46 -15.21
N MET A 304 4.27 -15.00 -14.29
CA MET A 304 5.00 -15.84 -13.35
C MET A 304 4.11 -16.40 -12.23
N ALA A 305 2.92 -15.86 -12.01
CA ALA A 305 2.05 -16.15 -10.87
C ALA A 305 2.74 -15.97 -9.50
N ILE A 306 3.78 -15.13 -9.40
CA ILE A 306 4.76 -15.20 -8.32
C ILE A 306 4.15 -14.89 -6.94
N THR A 307 3.24 -13.90 -6.86
CA THR A 307 2.57 -13.55 -5.60
C THR A 307 1.65 -14.69 -5.14
N ALA A 308 0.84 -15.23 -6.04
CA ALA A 308 -0.08 -16.33 -5.74
C ALA A 308 0.68 -17.62 -5.36
N ARG A 309 1.77 -17.93 -6.07
CA ARG A 309 2.63 -19.10 -5.75
C ARG A 309 3.24 -18.97 -4.37
N GLY A 310 3.74 -17.78 -4.01
CA GLY A 310 4.29 -17.49 -2.68
C GLY A 310 3.24 -17.67 -1.57
N ALA A 311 2.06 -17.07 -1.75
CA ALA A 311 0.97 -17.20 -0.78
C ALA A 311 0.45 -18.65 -0.67
N TRP A 312 0.44 -19.38 -1.78
CA TRP A 312 0.06 -20.80 -1.78
C TRP A 312 1.04 -21.70 -0.99
N ILE A 313 2.32 -21.33 -0.91
CA ILE A 313 3.29 -22.00 -0.02
C ILE A 313 2.86 -21.88 1.45
N SER A 314 2.36 -20.72 1.87
CA SER A 314 1.80 -20.55 3.22
C SER A 314 0.57 -21.42 3.44
N VAL A 315 -0.35 -21.47 2.46
CA VAL A 315 -1.53 -22.37 2.51
C VAL A 315 -1.08 -23.82 2.65
N GLN A 316 -0.15 -24.29 1.81
CA GLN A 316 0.39 -25.65 1.90
C GLN A 316 1.02 -25.93 3.27
N ARG A 317 1.71 -24.95 3.87
CA ARG A 317 2.30 -25.09 5.22
C ARG A 317 1.23 -25.28 6.28
N HIS A 318 0.16 -24.44 6.28
CA HIS A 318 -0.94 -24.58 7.23
C HIS A 318 -1.62 -25.93 7.13
N PHE A 319 -1.95 -26.38 5.92
CA PHE A 319 -2.63 -27.66 5.72
C PHE A 319 -1.73 -28.86 6.04
N ARG A 320 -0.43 -28.77 5.78
CA ARG A 320 0.54 -29.81 6.19
C ARG A 320 0.55 -29.99 7.72
N GLU A 321 0.46 -28.91 8.50
CA GLU A 321 0.34 -28.98 9.95
C GLU A 321 -0.99 -29.59 10.42
N LEU A 322 -2.02 -29.55 9.56
CA LEU A 322 -3.31 -30.23 9.76
C LEU A 322 -3.35 -31.66 9.18
N GLY A 323 -2.23 -32.17 8.63
CA GLY A 323 -2.16 -33.50 8.04
C GLY A 323 -2.82 -33.63 6.66
N VAL A 324 -3.05 -32.53 5.94
CA VAL A 324 -3.71 -32.47 4.63
C VAL A 324 -2.73 -32.06 3.53
N ASP A 325 -2.71 -32.78 2.41
CA ASP A 325 -1.98 -32.40 1.19
C ASP A 325 -2.91 -31.72 0.20
N VAL A 326 -2.97 -30.40 0.19
CA VAL A 326 -3.86 -29.61 -0.67
C VAL A 326 -3.63 -29.80 -2.18
N GLN A 327 -2.59 -30.54 -2.57
CA GLN A 327 -2.37 -30.90 -3.98
C GLN A 327 -3.11 -32.20 -4.37
N LYS A 328 -3.51 -33.02 -3.37
CA LYS A 328 -4.15 -34.31 -3.56
C LYS A 328 -5.52 -34.38 -2.91
N ASP A 329 -5.60 -33.86 -1.68
CA ASP A 329 -6.81 -33.96 -0.88
C ASP A 329 -7.79 -32.82 -1.26
N PRO A 330 -9.08 -33.11 -1.41
CA PRO A 330 -10.05 -32.08 -1.71
C PRO A 330 -10.23 -31.15 -0.51
N ILE A 331 -10.19 -29.83 -0.77
CA ILE A 331 -10.45 -28.79 0.21
C ILE A 331 -11.58 -27.88 -0.26
N THR A 332 -12.45 -27.49 0.65
CA THR A 332 -13.52 -26.53 0.41
C THR A 332 -13.00 -25.11 0.54
N VAL A 333 -13.33 -24.26 -0.43
CA VAL A 333 -12.78 -22.90 -0.52
C VAL A 333 -13.88 -21.86 -0.72
N ILE A 334 -13.76 -20.75 0.02
CA ILE A 334 -14.44 -19.49 -0.28
C ILE A 334 -13.37 -18.50 -0.72
N GLY A 335 -13.63 -17.81 -1.83
CA GLY A 335 -12.70 -16.90 -2.46
C GLY A 335 -13.14 -15.44 -2.42
N ILE A 336 -12.19 -14.52 -2.24
CA ILE A 336 -12.40 -13.07 -2.31
C ILE A 336 -11.68 -12.56 -3.54
N GLY A 337 -12.41 -12.28 -4.62
CA GLY A 337 -11.90 -11.86 -5.92
C GLY A 337 -12.59 -12.56 -7.09
N ASP A 338 -11.98 -12.51 -8.26
CA ASP A 338 -12.42 -13.17 -9.49
C ASP A 338 -11.26 -13.77 -10.27
N MET A 339 -11.57 -14.64 -11.24
CA MET A 339 -10.56 -15.36 -12.01
C MET A 339 -9.71 -14.45 -12.93
N SER A 340 -10.18 -13.27 -13.30
CA SER A 340 -9.40 -12.31 -14.10
C SER A 340 -8.26 -11.65 -13.30
N GLY A 341 -8.38 -11.66 -11.97
CA GLY A 341 -7.39 -11.09 -11.05
C GLY A 341 -6.12 -11.95 -10.98
N ASP A 342 -4.94 -11.30 -10.95
CA ASP A 342 -3.65 -11.98 -10.84
C ASP A 342 -3.61 -12.94 -9.64
N VAL A 343 -3.74 -12.41 -8.43
CA VAL A 343 -3.54 -13.18 -7.20
C VAL A 343 -4.65 -14.21 -6.99
N PHE A 344 -5.90 -13.82 -7.25
CA PHE A 344 -7.04 -14.71 -7.09
C PHE A 344 -6.99 -15.87 -8.10
N GLY A 345 -6.93 -15.53 -9.39
CA GLY A 345 -6.98 -16.51 -10.48
C GLY A 345 -5.79 -17.47 -10.44
N ASN A 346 -4.58 -16.93 -10.33
CA ASN A 346 -3.39 -17.75 -10.20
C ASN A 346 -3.41 -18.64 -8.94
N GLY A 347 -3.96 -18.16 -7.82
CA GLY A 347 -4.05 -18.93 -6.59
C GLY A 347 -5.00 -20.13 -6.71
N LEU A 348 -6.19 -19.91 -7.25
CA LEU A 348 -7.18 -20.99 -7.43
C LEU A 348 -6.82 -21.98 -8.55
N LEU A 349 -5.78 -21.69 -9.32
CA LEU A 349 -5.19 -22.62 -10.29
C LEU A 349 -3.96 -23.38 -9.74
N ARG A 350 -3.62 -23.25 -8.44
CA ARG A 350 -2.49 -23.99 -7.85
C ARG A 350 -2.80 -25.44 -7.54
N SER A 351 -4.06 -25.82 -7.41
CA SER A 351 -4.46 -27.21 -7.16
C SER A 351 -5.75 -27.56 -7.90
N ARG A 352 -5.78 -28.75 -8.46
CA ARG A 352 -6.98 -29.36 -9.05
C ARG A 352 -7.95 -29.91 -7.99
N SER A 353 -7.50 -30.03 -6.74
CA SER A 353 -8.29 -30.57 -5.62
C SER A 353 -9.18 -29.51 -4.94
N VAL A 354 -9.12 -28.25 -5.40
CA VAL A 354 -9.92 -27.14 -4.86
C VAL A 354 -11.39 -27.31 -5.26
N ARG A 355 -12.24 -27.43 -4.24
CA ARG A 355 -13.72 -27.34 -4.34
C ARG A 355 -14.15 -25.92 -3.99
N LEU A 356 -14.33 -25.08 -5.01
CA LEU A 356 -14.74 -23.69 -4.81
C LEU A 356 -16.25 -23.64 -4.55
N LEU A 357 -16.63 -23.45 -3.27
CA LEU A 357 -18.03 -23.38 -2.86
C LEU A 357 -18.64 -22.01 -3.11
N ALA A 358 -17.89 -20.95 -2.91
CA ALA A 358 -18.32 -19.58 -3.21
C ALA A 358 -17.14 -18.66 -3.52
N ALA A 359 -17.41 -17.61 -4.25
CA ALA A 359 -16.49 -16.49 -4.40
C ALA A 359 -17.27 -15.18 -4.63
N PHE A 360 -16.66 -14.06 -4.29
CA PHE A 360 -17.27 -12.76 -4.54
C PHE A 360 -16.23 -11.71 -4.91
N ASN A 361 -16.66 -10.76 -5.72
CA ASN A 361 -15.92 -9.56 -6.04
C ASN A 361 -16.77 -8.30 -5.78
N HIS A 362 -16.43 -7.17 -6.38
CA HIS A 362 -17.19 -5.91 -6.22
C HIS A 362 -18.53 -5.87 -6.99
N LEU A 363 -18.79 -6.83 -7.89
CA LEU A 363 -19.98 -6.88 -8.75
C LEU A 363 -20.90 -8.07 -8.47
N GLU A 364 -20.33 -9.24 -8.14
CA GLU A 364 -21.01 -10.53 -8.22
C GLU A 364 -20.63 -11.45 -7.06
N ILE A 365 -21.52 -12.38 -6.76
CA ILE A 365 -21.34 -13.48 -5.81
C ILE A 365 -21.60 -14.79 -6.59
N PHE A 366 -20.58 -15.62 -6.70
CA PHE A 366 -20.64 -16.98 -7.25
C PHE A 366 -20.87 -17.97 -6.10
N ILE A 367 -21.79 -18.93 -6.28
CA ILE A 367 -22.02 -20.01 -5.32
C ILE A 367 -22.25 -21.32 -6.07
N ASP A 368 -21.48 -22.34 -5.68
CA ASP A 368 -21.66 -23.74 -6.06
C ASP A 368 -21.67 -24.58 -4.78
N PRO A 369 -22.84 -24.91 -4.21
CA PRO A 369 -22.93 -25.56 -2.90
C PRO A 369 -22.35 -26.96 -2.88
N ASN A 370 -22.26 -27.65 -4.02
CA ASN A 370 -21.72 -29.00 -4.09
C ASN A 370 -20.97 -29.27 -5.41
N PRO A 371 -19.80 -28.64 -5.64
CA PRO A 371 -19.02 -28.90 -6.84
C PRO A 371 -18.61 -30.38 -6.91
N VAL A 372 -19.35 -31.15 -7.70
CA VAL A 372 -19.24 -32.62 -7.76
C VAL A 372 -17.92 -33.06 -8.35
N ASP A 373 -17.40 -32.31 -9.33
CA ASP A 373 -16.15 -32.60 -10.03
C ASP A 373 -15.19 -31.41 -9.92
N ALA A 374 -14.23 -31.51 -9.01
CA ALA A 374 -13.22 -30.50 -8.81
C ALA A 374 -12.35 -30.28 -10.08
N GLY A 375 -12.15 -31.32 -10.90
CA GLY A 375 -11.40 -31.23 -12.17
C GLY A 375 -12.13 -30.38 -13.20
N ARG A 376 -13.43 -30.62 -13.41
CA ARG A 376 -14.25 -29.80 -14.33
C ARG A 376 -14.36 -28.34 -13.84
N SER A 377 -14.54 -28.15 -12.55
CA SER A 377 -14.53 -26.82 -11.94
C SER A 377 -13.18 -26.11 -12.12
N TYR A 378 -12.06 -26.85 -12.04
CA TYR A 378 -10.72 -26.32 -12.33
C TYR A 378 -10.59 -25.87 -13.79
N ASP A 379 -11.00 -26.72 -14.75
CA ASP A 379 -10.90 -26.42 -16.18
C ASP A 379 -11.74 -25.18 -16.54
N GLU A 380 -12.90 -25.02 -15.94
CA GLU A 380 -13.73 -23.80 -16.11
C GLU A 380 -13.09 -22.57 -15.49
N ARG A 381 -12.49 -22.66 -14.30
CA ARG A 381 -11.71 -21.56 -13.70
C ARG A 381 -10.52 -21.20 -14.59
N GLN A 382 -9.85 -22.17 -15.19
CA GLN A 382 -8.76 -21.93 -16.14
C GLN A 382 -9.24 -21.19 -17.39
N ARG A 383 -10.42 -21.57 -17.92
CA ARG A 383 -11.04 -20.87 -19.06
C ARG A 383 -11.31 -19.39 -18.70
N LEU A 384 -11.94 -19.12 -17.55
CA LEU A 384 -12.19 -17.76 -17.08
C LEU A 384 -10.89 -16.96 -16.87
N TYR A 385 -9.85 -17.58 -16.35
CA TYR A 385 -8.55 -16.92 -16.15
C TYR A 385 -7.95 -16.39 -17.47
N HIS A 386 -8.12 -17.15 -18.56
CA HIS A 386 -7.63 -16.76 -19.88
C HIS A 386 -8.61 -15.83 -20.63
N LEU A 387 -9.85 -15.73 -20.20
CA LEU A 387 -10.84 -14.85 -20.81
C LEU A 387 -10.58 -13.40 -20.33
N PRO A 388 -10.25 -12.47 -21.25
CA PRO A 388 -9.97 -11.09 -20.86
C PRO A 388 -11.15 -10.43 -20.13
N ARG A 389 -10.89 -9.87 -18.94
CA ARG A 389 -11.89 -9.15 -18.12
C ARG A 389 -13.09 -10.01 -17.73
N SER A 390 -12.91 -11.31 -17.54
CA SER A 390 -13.97 -12.22 -17.11
C SER A 390 -14.51 -11.82 -15.73
N GLY A 391 -15.83 -12.01 -15.53
CA GLY A 391 -16.54 -11.96 -14.26
C GLY A 391 -17.07 -13.35 -13.87
N TRP A 392 -17.76 -13.44 -12.75
CA TRP A 392 -18.41 -14.68 -12.35
C TRP A 392 -19.64 -14.99 -13.22
N SER A 393 -20.27 -13.99 -13.81
CA SER A 393 -21.34 -14.15 -14.81
C SER A 393 -20.92 -14.87 -16.09
N ASP A 394 -19.62 -14.93 -16.38
CA ASP A 394 -19.08 -15.68 -17.52
C ASP A 394 -18.85 -17.18 -17.20
N TYR A 395 -19.09 -17.61 -15.97
CA TYR A 395 -18.98 -19.01 -15.56
C TYR A 395 -20.08 -19.84 -16.22
N ASN A 396 -19.74 -21.03 -16.77
CA ASN A 396 -20.73 -21.92 -17.35
C ASN A 396 -21.69 -22.44 -16.29
N THR A 397 -22.92 -21.96 -16.28
CA THR A 397 -23.95 -22.28 -15.29
C THR A 397 -24.33 -23.76 -15.27
N GLU A 398 -24.13 -24.51 -16.36
CA GLU A 398 -24.36 -25.96 -16.41
C GLU A 398 -23.38 -26.76 -15.54
N LEU A 399 -22.28 -26.14 -15.13
CA LEU A 399 -21.30 -26.76 -14.23
C LEU A 399 -21.57 -26.47 -12.76
N ILE A 400 -22.49 -25.55 -12.47
CA ILE A 400 -22.90 -25.21 -11.10
C ILE A 400 -23.87 -26.28 -10.61
N SER A 401 -23.69 -26.80 -9.42
CA SER A 401 -24.57 -27.79 -8.80
C SER A 401 -25.94 -27.21 -8.50
N GLU A 402 -26.92 -28.10 -8.30
CA GLU A 402 -28.28 -27.73 -7.98
C GLU A 402 -28.38 -26.78 -6.79
N GLY A 403 -29.14 -25.71 -6.97
CA GLY A 403 -29.32 -24.66 -5.96
C GLY A 403 -28.28 -23.56 -5.96
N GLY A 404 -27.16 -23.74 -6.69
CA GLY A 404 -26.13 -22.71 -6.86
C GLY A 404 -26.45 -21.68 -7.94
N GLY A 405 -25.59 -20.71 -8.12
CA GLY A 405 -25.75 -19.67 -9.14
C GLY A 405 -24.79 -18.49 -8.98
N VAL A 406 -24.99 -17.50 -9.85
CA VAL A 406 -24.27 -16.22 -9.79
C VAL A 406 -25.25 -15.09 -9.54
N PHE A 407 -24.98 -14.29 -8.51
CA PHE A 407 -25.86 -13.25 -8.02
C PHE A 407 -25.19 -11.87 -8.16
N SER A 408 -25.92 -10.90 -8.72
CA SER A 408 -25.43 -9.52 -8.76
C SER A 408 -25.50 -8.87 -7.37
N ARG A 409 -24.47 -8.13 -7.02
CA ARG A 409 -24.46 -7.32 -5.78
C ARG A 409 -25.38 -6.09 -5.82
N GLN A 410 -25.99 -5.81 -6.97
CA GLN A 410 -27.00 -4.75 -7.11
C GLN A 410 -28.42 -5.20 -6.75
N LEU A 411 -28.63 -6.49 -6.51
CA LEU A 411 -29.94 -7.01 -6.07
C LEU A 411 -30.32 -6.45 -4.71
N LYS A 412 -31.59 -6.17 -4.51
CA LYS A 412 -32.10 -5.77 -3.19
C LYS A 412 -32.09 -6.94 -2.22
N GLN A 413 -32.33 -8.14 -2.74
CA GLN A 413 -32.45 -9.36 -1.97
C GLN A 413 -32.11 -10.57 -2.84
N ILE A 414 -31.51 -11.57 -2.24
CA ILE A 414 -31.19 -12.87 -2.84
C ILE A 414 -31.99 -13.93 -2.08
N THR A 415 -32.75 -14.77 -2.80
CA THR A 415 -33.43 -15.95 -2.25
C THR A 415 -32.45 -17.11 -2.26
N LEU A 416 -32.18 -17.70 -1.11
CA LEU A 416 -31.24 -18.79 -0.93
C LEU A 416 -31.96 -20.15 -1.09
N SER A 417 -31.37 -21.02 -1.90
CA SER A 417 -31.80 -22.39 -2.01
C SER A 417 -31.57 -23.17 -0.71
N PRO A 418 -32.30 -24.28 -0.48
CA PRO A 418 -32.03 -25.16 0.66
C PRO A 418 -30.55 -25.65 0.68
N GLN A 419 -29.99 -25.94 -0.50
CA GLN A 419 -28.60 -26.41 -0.65
C GLN A 419 -27.57 -25.35 -0.20
N ILE A 420 -27.77 -24.08 -0.56
CA ILE A 420 -26.92 -22.96 -0.10
C ILE A 420 -27.02 -22.82 1.43
N ARG A 421 -28.24 -22.86 1.95
CA ARG A 421 -28.48 -22.72 3.39
C ARG A 421 -27.83 -23.82 4.22
N ASP A 422 -27.89 -25.04 3.73
CA ASP A 422 -27.33 -26.23 4.38
C ASP A 422 -25.79 -26.18 4.40
N VAL A 423 -25.14 -25.93 3.24
CA VAL A 423 -23.68 -25.99 3.14
C VAL A 423 -22.98 -24.87 3.89
N PHE A 424 -23.61 -23.68 3.99
CA PHE A 424 -23.00 -22.52 4.67
C PHE A 424 -23.57 -22.29 6.09
N ASP A 425 -24.48 -23.15 6.55
CA ASP A 425 -25.13 -23.04 7.86
C ASP A 425 -25.85 -21.68 8.01
N ILE A 426 -26.71 -21.35 7.03
CA ILE A 426 -27.48 -20.12 6.96
C ILE A 426 -28.96 -20.44 7.28
N ALA A 427 -29.53 -19.81 8.32
CA ALA A 427 -30.91 -20.02 8.72
C ALA A 427 -31.90 -19.23 7.84
N GLU A 428 -31.47 -18.05 7.38
CA GLU A 428 -32.31 -17.12 6.64
C GLU A 428 -32.56 -17.62 5.20
N GLU A 429 -33.79 -17.44 4.70
CA GLU A 429 -34.16 -17.76 3.31
C GLU A 429 -33.86 -16.61 2.35
N HIS A 430 -33.80 -15.38 2.86
CA HIS A 430 -33.60 -14.18 2.08
C HIS A 430 -32.55 -13.30 2.74
N LEU A 431 -31.56 -12.89 1.99
CA LEU A 431 -30.49 -11.98 2.44
C LEU A 431 -30.22 -10.90 1.40
N THR A 432 -29.77 -9.74 1.85
CA THR A 432 -29.13 -8.77 0.96
C THR A 432 -27.76 -9.30 0.52
N PRO A 433 -27.21 -8.84 -0.60
CA PRO A 433 -25.86 -9.26 -1.04
C PRO A 433 -24.78 -9.10 0.02
N ASN A 434 -24.79 -8.01 0.79
CA ASN A 434 -23.81 -7.77 1.85
C ASN A 434 -23.99 -8.74 3.03
N GLU A 435 -25.22 -9.02 3.44
CA GLU A 435 -25.49 -10.03 4.46
C GLU A 435 -25.07 -11.42 4.01
N LEU A 436 -25.31 -11.77 2.75
CA LEU A 436 -24.86 -13.05 2.20
C LEU A 436 -23.34 -13.17 2.26
N ILE A 437 -22.59 -12.16 1.83
CA ILE A 437 -21.11 -12.16 1.94
C ILE A 437 -20.69 -12.29 3.41
N ASN A 438 -21.36 -11.59 4.34
CA ASN A 438 -21.09 -11.72 5.77
C ASN A 438 -21.28 -13.16 6.26
N ARG A 439 -22.34 -13.86 5.82
CA ARG A 439 -22.55 -15.28 6.14
C ARG A 439 -21.49 -16.19 5.52
N LEU A 440 -21.11 -15.95 4.25
CA LEU A 440 -20.04 -16.70 3.58
C LEU A 440 -18.70 -16.59 4.32
N LEU A 441 -18.34 -15.40 4.79
CA LEU A 441 -17.09 -15.21 5.56
C LEU A 441 -17.10 -15.95 6.91
N LYS A 442 -18.28 -16.32 7.43
CA LYS A 442 -18.45 -17.09 8.66
C LYS A 442 -18.65 -18.59 8.42
N ALA A 443 -18.70 -19.04 7.17
CA ALA A 443 -19.01 -20.42 6.82
C ALA A 443 -17.90 -21.41 7.26
N PRO A 444 -18.26 -22.66 7.61
CA PRO A 444 -17.32 -23.69 8.06
C PRO A 444 -16.64 -24.36 6.86
N VAL A 445 -15.64 -23.70 6.29
CA VAL A 445 -14.86 -24.20 5.14
C VAL A 445 -13.40 -24.46 5.51
N ASP A 446 -12.68 -25.15 4.64
CA ASP A 446 -11.27 -25.41 4.88
C ASP A 446 -10.42 -24.16 4.67
N LEU A 447 -10.69 -23.37 3.62
CA LEU A 447 -9.88 -22.23 3.24
C LEU A 447 -10.73 -21.01 2.86
N ILE A 448 -10.42 -19.86 3.43
CA ILE A 448 -10.73 -18.55 2.82
C ILE A 448 -9.50 -18.09 2.06
N TRP A 449 -9.64 -17.94 0.72
CA TRP A 449 -8.58 -17.42 -0.14
C TRP A 449 -8.84 -15.95 -0.46
N ASN A 450 -8.04 -15.05 0.14
CA ASN A 450 -8.11 -13.62 -0.14
C ASN A 450 -7.17 -13.26 -1.30
N GLY A 451 -7.74 -13.05 -2.47
CA GLY A 451 -7.04 -12.57 -3.67
C GLY A 451 -7.49 -11.18 -4.13
N GLY A 452 -8.40 -10.56 -3.39
CA GLY A 452 -9.01 -9.25 -3.71
C GLY A 452 -8.52 -8.10 -2.83
N ILE A 453 -9.11 -6.92 -3.04
CA ILE A 453 -8.89 -5.71 -2.26
C ILE A 453 -10.01 -5.54 -1.24
N GLY A 454 -9.69 -5.05 -0.07
CA GLY A 454 -10.62 -4.76 1.01
C GLY A 454 -10.24 -5.43 2.32
N THR A 455 -10.71 -4.87 3.44
CA THR A 455 -10.50 -5.44 4.78
C THR A 455 -11.82 -6.06 5.27
N TYR A 456 -11.86 -7.37 5.27
CA TYR A 456 -13.06 -8.18 5.49
C TYR A 456 -13.19 -8.74 6.89
N ILE A 457 -12.07 -8.82 7.64
CA ILE A 457 -12.02 -9.42 8.97
C ILE A 457 -11.30 -8.44 9.91
N LYS A 458 -11.93 -8.12 11.04
CA LYS A 458 -11.38 -7.28 12.10
C LYS A 458 -11.49 -7.98 13.46
N ALA A 459 -10.87 -7.45 14.50
CA ALA A 459 -11.14 -7.91 15.86
C ALA A 459 -12.50 -7.39 16.36
N SER A 460 -13.11 -8.12 17.28
CA SER A 460 -14.34 -7.71 17.96
C SER A 460 -14.15 -6.41 18.77
N SER A 461 -12.92 -6.13 19.23
CA SER A 461 -12.53 -4.91 19.95
C SER A 461 -12.36 -3.69 19.05
N GLU A 462 -12.25 -3.85 17.74
CA GLU A 462 -12.12 -2.75 16.77
C GLU A 462 -13.48 -2.28 16.28
N SER A 463 -13.66 -0.98 16.13
CA SER A 463 -14.80 -0.40 15.41
C SER A 463 -14.56 -0.41 13.88
N HIS A 464 -15.61 -0.25 13.08
CA HIS A 464 -15.46 -0.07 11.63
C HIS A 464 -14.64 1.16 11.27
N ALA A 465 -14.73 2.22 12.08
CA ALA A 465 -13.95 3.44 11.88
C ALA A 465 -12.44 3.22 12.08
N ASP A 466 -12.05 2.35 13.03
CA ASP A 466 -10.65 2.00 13.26
C ASP A 466 -10.03 1.29 12.06
N VAL A 467 -10.81 0.45 11.37
CA VAL A 467 -10.37 -0.26 10.16
C VAL A 467 -10.12 0.69 9.00
N GLY A 468 -10.94 1.75 8.86
CA GLY A 468 -10.78 2.78 7.84
C GLY A 468 -11.10 2.32 6.40
N ASP A 469 -11.83 1.22 6.21
CA ASP A 469 -12.32 0.71 4.92
C ASP A 469 -13.85 0.74 4.90
N LYS A 470 -14.41 1.93 4.70
CA LYS A 470 -15.86 2.18 4.78
C LYS A 470 -16.68 1.38 3.77
N ALA A 471 -16.13 1.09 2.61
CA ALA A 471 -16.83 0.36 1.55
C ALA A 471 -17.26 -1.06 1.98
N ASN A 472 -16.53 -1.66 2.91
CA ASN A 472 -16.77 -3.02 3.38
C ASN A 472 -17.40 -3.11 4.79
N ASP A 473 -17.81 -1.99 5.39
CA ASP A 473 -18.38 -1.98 6.75
C ASP A 473 -19.60 -2.92 6.88
N GLY A 474 -20.48 -2.93 5.88
CA GLY A 474 -21.73 -3.70 5.91
C GLY A 474 -21.57 -5.22 5.75
N LEU A 475 -20.37 -5.70 5.38
CA LEU A 475 -20.13 -7.14 5.17
C LEU A 475 -18.99 -7.70 6.06
N ARG A 476 -18.23 -6.81 6.70
CA ARG A 476 -17.08 -7.19 7.53
C ARG A 476 -17.49 -8.00 8.75
N VAL A 477 -16.69 -9.01 9.09
CA VAL A 477 -16.89 -9.91 10.23
C VAL A 477 -15.79 -9.74 11.28
N ASN A 478 -16.02 -10.26 12.48
CA ASN A 478 -15.00 -10.35 13.52
C ASN A 478 -14.17 -11.64 13.36
N GLY A 479 -12.90 -11.60 13.74
CA GLY A 479 -12.02 -12.78 13.71
C GLY A 479 -12.57 -13.96 14.51
N SER A 480 -13.25 -13.67 15.62
CA SER A 480 -13.91 -14.67 16.47
C SER A 480 -15.10 -15.38 15.80
N GLU A 481 -15.66 -14.82 14.73
CA GLU A 481 -16.80 -15.38 14.00
C GLU A 481 -16.37 -16.24 12.79
N VAL A 482 -15.11 -16.16 12.37
CA VAL A 482 -14.58 -16.90 11.23
C VAL A 482 -14.38 -18.37 11.60
N ARG A 483 -15.08 -19.26 10.91
CA ARG A 483 -15.04 -20.72 11.14
C ARG A 483 -14.16 -21.47 10.14
N ALA A 484 -13.63 -20.79 9.12
CA ALA A 484 -12.67 -21.40 8.21
C ALA A 484 -11.43 -21.91 8.98
N ARG A 485 -10.89 -23.05 8.57
CA ARG A 485 -9.69 -23.64 9.21
C ARG A 485 -8.43 -22.83 8.91
N VAL A 486 -8.33 -22.31 7.69
CA VAL A 486 -7.17 -21.54 7.20
C VAL A 486 -7.67 -20.28 6.50
N VAL A 487 -6.96 -19.16 6.69
CA VAL A 487 -7.08 -17.95 5.85
C VAL A 487 -5.74 -17.71 5.17
N GLY A 488 -5.75 -17.70 3.84
CA GLY A 488 -4.59 -17.39 2.99
C GLY A 488 -4.69 -15.98 2.42
N GLU A 489 -3.70 -15.14 2.64
CA GLU A 489 -3.73 -13.73 2.28
C GLU A 489 -2.84 -13.41 1.07
N GLY A 490 -3.31 -13.74 -0.12
CA GLY A 490 -2.65 -13.30 -1.36
C GLY A 490 -2.81 -11.80 -1.64
N GLY A 491 -3.91 -11.20 -1.21
CA GLY A 491 -4.15 -9.76 -1.24
C GLY A 491 -3.59 -9.04 -0.02
N ASN A 492 -3.48 -7.70 -0.08
CA ASN A 492 -3.05 -6.88 1.05
C ASN A 492 -4.24 -6.45 1.91
N LEU A 493 -4.01 -6.35 3.22
CA LEU A 493 -4.94 -5.78 4.19
C LEU A 493 -6.30 -6.47 4.25
N GLY A 494 -6.38 -7.78 3.95
CA GLY A 494 -7.62 -8.56 4.01
C GLY A 494 -8.19 -8.69 5.42
N MET A 495 -7.29 -8.65 6.41
CA MET A 495 -7.61 -8.68 7.83
C MET A 495 -6.86 -7.56 8.56
N THR A 496 -7.42 -7.05 9.67
CA THR A 496 -6.65 -6.26 10.63
C THR A 496 -5.68 -7.17 11.39
N GLN A 497 -4.61 -6.61 11.94
CA GLN A 497 -3.66 -7.41 12.71
C GLN A 497 -4.31 -8.01 13.96
N LEU A 498 -5.13 -7.23 14.67
CA LEU A 498 -5.90 -7.72 15.82
C LEU A 498 -6.93 -8.77 15.40
N GLY A 499 -7.54 -8.63 14.22
CA GLY A 499 -8.47 -9.64 13.66
C GLY A 499 -7.79 -10.97 13.39
N ARG A 500 -6.54 -10.96 12.87
CA ARG A 500 -5.72 -12.17 12.70
C ARG A 500 -5.41 -12.84 14.03
N VAL A 501 -5.02 -12.04 15.02
CA VAL A 501 -4.72 -12.54 16.38
C VAL A 501 -5.96 -13.17 16.99
N GLU A 502 -7.11 -12.48 16.96
CA GLU A 502 -8.38 -12.99 17.49
C GLU A 502 -8.79 -14.31 16.82
N TYR A 503 -8.70 -14.39 15.48
CA TYR A 503 -8.97 -15.60 14.72
C TYR A 503 -8.04 -16.76 15.13
N CYS A 504 -6.74 -16.51 15.25
CA CYS A 504 -5.77 -17.54 15.65
C CYS A 504 -5.93 -17.99 17.10
N LEU A 505 -6.34 -17.12 18.02
CA LEU A 505 -6.63 -17.49 19.41
C LEU A 505 -7.87 -18.41 19.53
N ARG A 506 -8.74 -18.42 18.51
CA ARG A 506 -9.89 -19.34 18.40
C ARG A 506 -9.56 -20.65 17.68
N GLY A 507 -8.30 -20.88 17.31
CA GLY A 507 -7.84 -22.11 16.66
C GLY A 507 -7.72 -22.04 15.15
N GLY A 508 -8.02 -20.92 14.54
CA GLY A 508 -7.78 -20.69 13.11
C GLY A 508 -6.30 -20.56 12.76
N ALA A 509 -5.95 -20.77 11.51
CA ALA A 509 -4.57 -20.69 11.04
C ALA A 509 -4.42 -19.63 9.93
N CYS A 510 -3.64 -18.60 10.19
CA CYS A 510 -3.18 -17.62 9.21
C CYS A 510 -1.79 -17.09 9.60
N ASN A 511 -1.06 -16.54 8.64
CA ASN A 511 0.10 -15.70 8.92
C ASN A 511 -0.32 -14.22 8.94
N THR A 512 0.42 -13.39 8.23
CA THR A 512 0.07 -12.02 7.87
C THR A 512 0.16 -11.88 6.35
N ASP A 513 -0.52 -10.89 5.80
CA ASP A 513 -0.46 -10.61 4.36
C ASP A 513 0.98 -10.33 3.88
N PHE A 514 1.79 -9.66 4.70
CA PHE A 514 3.18 -9.36 4.33
C PHE A 514 4.11 -10.58 4.33
N ILE A 515 3.74 -11.70 4.93
CA ILE A 515 4.43 -13.00 4.78
C ILE A 515 3.90 -13.73 3.56
N ASP A 516 2.58 -13.87 3.45
CA ASP A 516 1.97 -14.69 2.41
C ASP A 516 2.22 -14.11 1.01
N ASN A 517 1.98 -12.82 0.81
CA ASN A 517 2.10 -12.18 -0.50
C ASN A 517 3.46 -11.49 -0.75
N ALA A 518 4.50 -11.83 0.01
CA ALA A 518 5.85 -11.26 -0.17
C ALA A 518 6.47 -11.55 -1.53
N GLY A 519 5.99 -12.58 -2.25
CA GLY A 519 6.56 -13.01 -3.53
C GLY A 519 6.65 -11.92 -4.59
N GLY A 520 5.60 -11.08 -4.70
CA GLY A 520 5.58 -9.97 -5.66
C GLY A 520 6.66 -8.92 -5.37
N VAL A 521 6.77 -8.48 -4.12
CA VAL A 521 7.80 -7.52 -3.71
C VAL A 521 9.20 -8.10 -3.86
N SER A 522 9.41 -9.34 -3.41
CA SER A 522 10.73 -9.99 -3.53
C SER A 522 11.17 -10.15 -4.98
N CYS A 523 10.25 -10.44 -5.89
CA CYS A 523 10.51 -10.50 -7.33
C CYS A 523 10.95 -9.13 -7.87
N SER A 524 10.22 -8.06 -7.52
CA SER A 524 10.60 -6.69 -7.89
C SER A 524 11.96 -6.29 -7.34
N ASP A 525 12.29 -6.68 -6.11
CA ASP A 525 13.59 -6.39 -5.49
C ASP A 525 14.74 -7.06 -6.26
N GLN A 526 14.56 -8.32 -6.67
CA GLN A 526 15.54 -9.02 -7.51
C GLN A 526 15.70 -8.32 -8.87
N GLU A 527 14.58 -8.02 -9.55
CA GLU A 527 14.58 -7.35 -10.85
C GLU A 527 15.38 -6.06 -10.83
N VAL A 528 15.08 -5.17 -9.87
CA VAL A 528 15.74 -3.86 -9.79
C VAL A 528 17.23 -3.99 -9.54
N ASN A 529 17.65 -4.88 -8.61
CA ASN A 529 19.08 -5.07 -8.34
C ASN A 529 19.83 -5.67 -9.54
N ILE A 530 19.23 -6.63 -10.23
CA ILE A 530 19.81 -7.22 -11.44
C ILE A 530 19.94 -6.15 -12.54
N LYS A 531 18.88 -5.34 -12.75
CA LYS A 531 18.91 -4.26 -13.74
C LYS A 531 19.94 -3.21 -13.44
N ILE A 532 20.09 -2.76 -12.19
CA ILE A 532 21.14 -1.80 -11.79
C ILE A 532 22.52 -2.34 -12.18
N LEU A 533 22.83 -3.58 -11.80
CA LEU A 533 24.12 -4.21 -12.13
C LEU A 533 24.34 -4.31 -13.65
N LEU A 534 23.35 -4.83 -14.38
CA LEU A 534 23.48 -5.06 -15.82
C LEU A 534 23.48 -3.75 -16.62
N ASN A 535 22.82 -2.69 -16.15
CA ASN A 535 22.84 -1.39 -16.80
C ASN A 535 24.24 -0.75 -16.77
N GLU A 536 25.05 -1.02 -15.74
CA GLU A 536 26.46 -0.61 -15.71
C GLU A 536 27.27 -1.30 -16.82
N LEU A 537 27.02 -2.59 -17.08
CA LEU A 537 27.68 -3.33 -18.17
C LEU A 537 27.24 -2.82 -19.54
N VAL A 538 25.98 -2.44 -19.69
CA VAL A 538 25.48 -1.83 -20.94
C VAL A 538 26.10 -0.44 -21.14
N ALA A 539 26.15 0.40 -20.11
CA ALA A 539 26.72 1.74 -20.19
C ALA A 539 28.24 1.71 -20.49
N SER A 540 28.96 0.72 -19.97
CA SER A 540 30.39 0.51 -20.27
C SER A 540 30.68 -0.17 -21.62
N GLY A 541 29.64 -0.55 -22.39
CA GLY A 541 29.78 -1.24 -23.67
C GLY A 541 30.21 -2.71 -23.59
N GLN A 542 30.24 -3.29 -22.37
CA GLN A 542 30.59 -4.71 -22.17
C GLN A 542 29.45 -5.67 -22.54
N MET A 543 28.21 -5.14 -22.62
CA MET A 543 27.02 -5.91 -22.96
C MET A 543 26.09 -5.04 -23.83
N SER A 544 25.43 -5.64 -24.85
CA SER A 544 24.38 -4.91 -25.56
C SER A 544 23.06 -4.96 -24.76
N LEU A 545 22.18 -3.99 -25.02
CA LEU A 545 20.85 -3.96 -24.39
C LEU A 545 20.04 -5.22 -24.75
N GLU A 546 20.17 -5.74 -25.97
CA GLU A 546 19.51 -6.98 -26.39
C GLU A 546 20.01 -8.20 -25.61
N GLN A 547 21.33 -8.32 -25.43
CA GLN A 547 21.92 -9.40 -24.62
C GLN A 547 21.44 -9.34 -23.17
N ARG A 548 21.41 -8.13 -22.61
CA ARG A 548 20.92 -7.89 -21.25
C ARG A 548 19.44 -8.29 -21.10
N ASN A 549 18.57 -7.89 -22.06
CA ASN A 549 17.16 -8.22 -22.01
C ASN A 549 16.93 -9.74 -22.15
N ARG A 550 17.70 -10.41 -22.99
CA ARG A 550 17.67 -11.88 -23.11
C ARG A 550 18.08 -12.56 -21.79
N LEU A 551 19.16 -12.09 -21.17
CA LEU A 551 19.62 -12.62 -19.88
C LEU A 551 18.56 -12.49 -18.78
N LEU A 552 17.83 -11.37 -18.71
CA LEU A 552 16.71 -11.20 -17.77
C LEU A 552 15.63 -12.27 -17.99
N VAL A 553 15.26 -12.56 -19.23
CA VAL A 553 14.30 -13.61 -19.56
C VAL A 553 14.83 -14.98 -19.14
N ASP A 554 16.08 -15.30 -19.45
CA ASP A 554 16.70 -16.58 -19.13
C ASP A 554 16.79 -16.82 -17.61
N MET A 555 16.90 -15.74 -16.81
CA MET A 555 16.94 -15.80 -15.35
C MET A 555 15.55 -15.92 -14.67
N THR A 556 14.45 -15.88 -15.40
CA THR A 556 13.08 -15.84 -14.84
C THR A 556 12.81 -16.98 -13.84
N ASP A 557 13.14 -18.21 -14.22
CA ASP A 557 12.89 -19.39 -13.37
C ASP A 557 13.78 -19.39 -12.13
N GLU A 558 15.02 -18.94 -12.25
CA GLU A 558 15.94 -18.84 -11.10
C GLU A 558 15.46 -17.79 -10.10
N VAL A 559 15.05 -16.62 -10.59
CA VAL A 559 14.46 -15.58 -9.74
C VAL A 559 13.19 -16.10 -9.06
N ALA A 560 12.29 -16.76 -9.79
CA ALA A 560 11.11 -17.37 -9.21
C ALA A 560 11.46 -18.37 -8.10
N ARG A 561 12.45 -19.24 -8.34
CA ARG A 561 12.93 -20.24 -7.36
C ARG A 561 13.45 -19.56 -6.08
N LEU A 562 14.29 -18.53 -6.20
CA LEU A 562 14.83 -17.78 -5.05
C LEU A 562 13.72 -17.10 -4.23
N VAL A 563 12.76 -16.47 -4.91
CA VAL A 563 11.62 -15.82 -4.28
C VAL A 563 10.76 -16.83 -3.52
N LEU A 564 10.42 -17.95 -4.13
CA LEU A 564 9.59 -18.99 -3.51
C LEU A 564 10.31 -19.72 -2.37
N ASP A 565 11.61 -19.91 -2.46
CA ASP A 565 12.43 -20.44 -1.36
C ASP A 565 12.42 -19.49 -0.15
N SER A 566 12.47 -18.17 -0.39
CA SER A 566 12.31 -17.17 0.67
C SER A 566 10.94 -17.26 1.35
N ASN A 567 9.84 -17.36 0.57
CA ASN A 567 8.50 -17.57 1.13
C ASN A 567 8.42 -18.85 1.98
N TYR A 568 8.97 -19.94 1.47
CA TYR A 568 9.01 -21.21 2.19
C TYR A 568 9.76 -21.10 3.53
N LYS A 569 10.95 -20.51 3.53
CA LYS A 569 11.78 -20.33 4.73
C LYS A 569 11.10 -19.43 5.77
N GLN A 570 10.45 -18.36 5.35
CA GLN A 570 9.75 -17.45 6.26
C GLN A 570 8.57 -18.17 6.95
N THR A 571 7.70 -18.82 6.20
CA THR A 571 6.57 -19.56 6.79
C THR A 571 7.04 -20.77 7.63
N GLN A 572 8.15 -21.41 7.27
CA GLN A 572 8.78 -22.47 8.08
C GLN A 572 9.31 -21.93 9.41
N ALA A 573 9.99 -20.77 9.40
CA ALA A 573 10.50 -20.13 10.61
C ALA A 573 9.36 -19.81 11.59
N ILE A 574 8.23 -19.31 11.08
CA ILE A 574 7.03 -19.07 11.89
C ILE A 574 6.48 -20.37 12.49
N SER A 575 6.44 -21.46 11.71
CA SER A 575 5.99 -22.77 12.19
C SER A 575 6.89 -23.32 13.29
N LEU A 576 8.21 -23.21 13.13
CA LEU A 576 9.19 -23.62 14.16
C LEU A 576 9.05 -22.76 15.42
N ALA A 577 8.95 -21.45 15.27
CA ALA A 577 8.71 -20.54 16.40
C ALA A 577 7.42 -20.90 17.13
N ARG A 578 6.33 -21.16 16.39
CA ARG A 578 5.03 -21.55 16.97
C ARG A 578 5.09 -22.85 17.75
N SER A 579 5.86 -23.85 17.28
CA SER A 579 5.99 -25.15 17.96
C SER A 579 6.71 -25.06 19.31
N GLN A 580 7.53 -24.03 19.51
CA GLN A 580 8.34 -23.81 20.72
C GLN A 580 7.92 -22.60 21.54
N VAL A 581 6.86 -21.89 21.14
CA VAL A 581 6.53 -20.57 21.68
C VAL A 581 6.22 -20.57 23.17
N VAL A 582 5.54 -21.60 23.68
CA VAL A 582 5.15 -21.65 25.10
C VAL A 582 6.38 -21.79 26.02
N PRO A 583 7.30 -22.76 25.84
CA PRO A 583 8.50 -22.87 26.67
C PRO A 583 9.48 -21.70 26.50
N THR A 584 9.46 -20.97 25.39
CA THR A 584 10.37 -19.85 25.08
C THR A 584 9.71 -18.47 25.21
N MET A 585 8.58 -18.37 25.90
CA MET A 585 7.82 -17.12 26.03
C MET A 585 8.64 -15.99 26.68
N ILE A 586 9.53 -16.34 27.62
CA ILE A 586 10.40 -15.37 28.31
C ILE A 586 11.35 -14.69 27.32
N GLU A 587 11.91 -15.44 26.37
CA GLU A 587 12.81 -14.93 25.33
C GLU A 587 12.07 -13.99 24.37
N TYR A 588 10.85 -14.33 23.97
CA TYR A 588 10.02 -13.45 23.13
C TYR A 588 9.68 -12.15 23.86
N ARG A 589 9.26 -12.22 25.13
CA ARG A 589 9.01 -11.03 25.94
C ARG A 589 10.26 -10.15 26.04
N ARG A 590 11.42 -10.75 26.30
CA ARG A 590 12.70 -10.04 26.37
C ARG A 590 13.03 -9.37 25.02
N PHE A 591 12.85 -10.06 23.90
CA PHE A 591 13.08 -9.51 22.57
C PHE A 591 12.18 -8.31 22.31
N ILE A 592 10.87 -8.42 22.56
CA ILE A 592 9.91 -7.33 22.40
C ILE A 592 10.34 -6.11 23.25
N ASN A 593 10.65 -6.31 24.55
CA ASN A 593 11.05 -5.25 25.44
C ASN A 593 12.34 -4.54 25.00
N VAL A 594 13.33 -5.29 24.49
CA VAL A 594 14.58 -4.72 23.96
C VAL A 594 14.31 -3.87 22.72
N MET A 595 13.49 -4.37 21.79
CA MET A 595 13.15 -3.65 20.56
C MET A 595 12.32 -2.39 20.85
N GLU A 596 11.39 -2.46 21.82
CA GLU A 596 10.55 -1.34 22.22
C GLU A 596 11.35 -0.26 22.96
N SER A 597 12.18 -0.64 23.93
CA SER A 597 13.03 0.29 24.69
C SER A 597 14.07 1.00 23.80
N SER A 598 14.48 0.37 22.70
CA SER A 598 15.34 1.00 21.68
C SER A 598 14.58 1.85 20.66
N GLY A 599 13.25 1.99 20.79
CA GLY A 599 12.41 2.75 19.85
C GLY A 599 12.22 2.12 18.47
N ARG A 600 12.68 0.87 18.27
CA ARG A 600 12.60 0.16 16.98
C ARG A 600 11.28 -0.57 16.76
N LEU A 601 10.52 -0.84 17.82
CA LEU A 601 9.22 -1.50 17.78
C LEU A 601 8.22 -0.74 18.63
N SER A 602 6.95 -0.75 18.25
CA SER A 602 5.84 -0.28 19.08
C SER A 602 4.80 -1.37 19.18
N ARG A 603 4.54 -1.89 20.39
CA ARG A 603 3.51 -2.92 20.62
C ARG A 603 2.14 -2.48 20.11
N VAL A 604 1.77 -1.22 20.38
CA VAL A 604 0.49 -0.66 19.97
C VAL A 604 0.32 -0.67 18.45
N LEU A 605 1.35 -0.23 17.70
CA LEU A 605 1.31 -0.20 16.23
C LEU A 605 1.28 -1.59 15.61
N GLU A 606 1.96 -2.56 16.23
CA GLU A 606 2.07 -3.93 15.73
C GLU A 606 1.04 -4.89 16.34
N ALA A 607 0.15 -4.37 17.19
CA ALA A 607 -0.87 -5.17 17.89
C ALA A 607 -0.24 -6.37 18.65
N LEU A 608 0.91 -6.16 19.28
CA LEU A 608 1.55 -7.15 20.13
C LEU A 608 1.03 -7.05 21.56
N PRO A 609 0.94 -8.17 22.29
CA PRO A 609 0.39 -8.20 23.65
C PRO A 609 1.32 -7.51 24.66
N GLU A 610 0.71 -6.92 25.67
CA GLU A 610 1.42 -6.40 26.86
C GLU A 610 1.96 -7.55 27.73
N ASP A 611 2.88 -7.25 28.64
CA ASP A 611 3.54 -8.26 29.47
C ASP A 611 2.56 -9.05 30.35
N GLU A 612 1.49 -8.41 30.83
CA GLU A 612 0.42 -9.04 31.60
C GLU A 612 -0.37 -10.04 30.73
N GLN A 613 -0.69 -9.68 29.50
CA GLN A 613 -1.38 -10.56 28.56
C GLN A 613 -0.50 -11.76 28.16
N LEU A 614 0.81 -11.54 27.99
CA LEU A 614 1.75 -12.64 27.74
C LEU A 614 1.80 -13.62 28.94
N ALA A 615 1.81 -13.10 30.17
CA ALA A 615 1.80 -13.92 31.38
C ALA A 615 0.48 -14.70 31.52
N GLU A 616 -0.65 -14.08 31.24
CA GLU A 616 -1.96 -14.72 31.25
C GLU A 616 -2.03 -15.86 30.23
N ARG A 617 -1.62 -15.62 28.96
CA ARG A 617 -1.57 -16.64 27.92
C ARG A 617 -0.65 -17.80 28.31
N ALA A 618 0.54 -17.51 28.88
CA ALA A 618 1.47 -18.54 29.31
C ALA A 618 0.87 -19.42 30.44
N SER A 619 0.10 -18.82 31.37
CA SER A 619 -0.55 -19.57 32.45
C SER A 619 -1.62 -20.55 31.97
N THR A 620 -2.22 -20.29 30.81
CA THR A 620 -3.22 -21.15 30.16
C THR A 620 -2.61 -22.07 29.08
N GLY A 621 -1.26 -22.12 28.97
CA GLY A 621 -0.56 -22.91 27.96
C GLY A 621 -0.67 -22.34 26.53
N GLN A 622 -1.09 -21.09 26.40
CA GLN A 622 -1.13 -20.37 25.13
C GLN A 622 0.12 -19.51 24.95
N GLY A 623 0.62 -19.45 23.72
CA GLY A 623 1.75 -18.60 23.37
C GLY A 623 1.35 -17.49 22.40
N LEU A 624 2.35 -16.84 21.82
CA LEU A 624 2.15 -15.93 20.70
C LEU A 624 1.51 -16.67 19.51
N THR A 625 0.60 -16.00 18.84
CA THR A 625 -0.04 -16.50 17.63
C THR A 625 0.89 -16.39 16.41
N ARG A 626 0.59 -17.09 15.31
CA ARG A 626 1.37 -16.98 14.07
C ARG A 626 1.49 -15.55 13.53
N PRO A 627 0.43 -14.71 13.50
CA PRO A 627 0.54 -13.32 13.09
C PRO A 627 1.47 -12.49 13.98
N GLU A 628 1.48 -12.71 15.28
CA GLU A 628 2.40 -12.03 16.22
C GLU A 628 3.85 -12.49 15.98
N LEU A 629 4.07 -13.79 15.80
CA LEU A 629 5.39 -14.34 15.46
C LEU A 629 5.88 -13.84 14.10
N ALA A 630 5.00 -13.67 13.11
CA ALA A 630 5.32 -13.10 11.81
C ALA A 630 5.88 -11.67 11.93
N VAL A 631 5.27 -10.85 12.80
CA VAL A 631 5.80 -9.52 13.14
C VAL A 631 7.20 -9.64 13.72
N LEU A 632 7.40 -10.46 14.74
CA LEU A 632 8.71 -10.61 15.40
C LEU A 632 9.80 -11.12 14.45
N VAL A 633 9.49 -12.07 13.56
CA VAL A 633 10.41 -12.53 12.51
C VAL A 633 10.80 -11.38 11.58
N SER A 634 9.87 -10.51 11.22
CA SER A 634 10.15 -9.37 10.35
C SER A 634 11.03 -8.32 11.05
N TYR A 635 10.77 -8.05 12.33
CA TYR A 635 11.61 -7.13 13.11
C TYR A 635 13.00 -7.70 13.38
N ALA A 636 13.13 -9.00 13.66
CA ALA A 636 14.43 -9.65 13.78
C ALA A 636 15.24 -9.57 12.47
N LYS A 637 14.57 -9.75 11.33
CA LYS A 637 15.14 -9.58 9.99
C LYS A 637 15.63 -8.15 9.76
N ALA A 638 14.86 -7.14 10.17
CA ALA A 638 15.25 -5.73 10.07
C ALA A 638 16.45 -5.40 10.97
N ASP A 639 16.46 -5.85 12.23
CA ASP A 639 17.58 -5.67 13.16
C ASP A 639 18.90 -6.27 12.64
N LEU A 640 18.82 -7.46 12.02
CA LEU A 640 20.00 -8.11 11.43
C LEU A 640 20.57 -7.35 10.23
N LYS A 641 19.76 -6.59 9.50
CA LYS A 641 20.24 -5.74 8.38
C LYS A 641 21.01 -4.52 8.84
N GLU A 642 20.66 -3.96 9.99
CA GLU A 642 21.28 -2.75 10.52
C GLU A 642 22.63 -3.03 11.20
N ARG A 643 22.90 -4.30 11.56
CA ARG A 643 24.16 -4.78 12.13
C ARG A 643 25.18 -5.13 11.05
#